data_319fc67c2041495afb11760548b68f02
#
_entry.id   319fc67c2041495afb11760548b68f02
#
_cell.length_a   1.000
_cell.length_b   1.000
_cell.length_c   1.000
_cell.angle_alpha   90.00
_cell.angle_beta   90.00
_cell.angle_gamma   90.00
#
_symmetry.space_group_name_H-M   'P 1'
#
loop_
_entity.id
_entity.type
_entity.pdbx_description
1 polymer ?
#
loop_
_entity_poly.entity_id
_entity_poly.type
_entity_poly.pdbx_seq_one_letter_code
_entity_poly.pdbx_strand_id
1 'polypeptide(L)'
;MTTYYIDFQNGCDENDGLRPETPFRTQHPELLQPDDTVLFRRGSVFRGPLQNPSGRWEHPIHYGAYGEGEPPVFCGSQSLSDPAQWENVGGSIWRFTGMLSGETANLIYGDGTCGALRWTREELCEQGDWFDSCLGYSIQHLPLAEDHTLLVYSQENPAAFYGSIECATSQYRWLAHCGHDMVISDLEFRNNGLHGIAGEEGGRNLHIKNCRFAKIGGAVWDKDQKIRFGNAFECWNVAENVEVEHCVFDDIYDSAVTHQGGADCKPAYHFLIRSNTFRRCGMAAYEQRDLLPAYAEFTDNVCENAGEGFSKLGETMPRRSEIWPQPMGHHVFLWRISHAAGNEHFVISRNRFGDAPYGAAIYSVNAPEADRMVHLENNQYPMQRYALFGRMYGVDYPDPSAWESRRKEERKSENPMRVFTVALIGAGNRGEIYTDIMKTLPEKFRVVAVADPNENHRENIQHKHGLPDDHVFETWEQLLSQPKLADIAVIATQDSMHYEPAMKALADGYDVLLEKPLARTEDECVGLLNQARKYGRKFMVCHVLRYTPFYSRVKQLIDEGVLGDIVTIVHTEGLGNIHQSHSFVRGNWGNTAKSNFMLLAKSCHDIDLLQWLMKKKCTKIQSFGSLQYFRRENAPADAPERCIDGCPHADTCPYNAVRLYLDDKKNMWFRTTSTGKVDPTDADVEFTLRHTQYGKCVFKCDNDVVDHQVVNMEFDDKSTASFTMSCFNYNGRKSNIMGTKGEMFLDFEGDEIRIFHFEGRWWETIHTNGRVDGTLVGGHGGGDPGIVNALYDYMTGAKTAD
;
A
#
# COMPACT_ATOMS: atom_id res chain seq x y z
N MET A 1 -11.41 -1.31 -24.73
CA MET A 1 -12.31 -1.78 -23.65
C MET A 1 -13.53 -2.40 -24.28
N THR A 2 -13.63 -3.72 -24.28
CA THR A 2 -14.72 -4.54 -24.79
C THR A 2 -15.29 -5.35 -23.63
N THR A 3 -16.62 -5.53 -23.61
CA THR A 3 -17.24 -6.42 -22.62
C THR A 3 -17.73 -7.67 -23.31
N TYR A 4 -17.27 -8.84 -22.84
CA TYR A 4 -17.69 -10.15 -23.30
C TYR A 4 -18.62 -10.81 -22.27
N TYR A 5 -19.67 -11.43 -22.72
CA TYR A 5 -20.66 -12.13 -21.91
C TYR A 5 -20.58 -13.64 -22.15
N ILE A 6 -20.56 -14.42 -21.08
CA ILE A 6 -20.46 -15.89 -21.13
C ILE A 6 -21.59 -16.50 -20.33
N ASP A 7 -22.37 -17.39 -20.97
CA ASP A 7 -23.42 -18.20 -20.34
C ASP A 7 -23.23 -19.66 -20.76
N PHE A 8 -22.69 -20.48 -19.87
CA PHE A 8 -22.41 -21.89 -20.12
C PHE A 8 -23.67 -22.68 -20.49
N GLN A 9 -24.84 -22.30 -19.98
CA GLN A 9 -26.10 -23.03 -20.19
C GLN A 9 -26.80 -22.60 -21.48
N ASN A 10 -26.90 -21.31 -21.77
CA ASN A 10 -27.73 -20.76 -22.84
C ASN A 10 -26.93 -20.04 -23.92
N GLY A 11 -25.62 -19.92 -23.76
CA GLY A 11 -24.73 -19.29 -24.74
C GLY A 11 -24.48 -20.16 -25.96
N CYS A 12 -23.93 -19.56 -27.01
CA CYS A 12 -23.50 -20.20 -28.22
C CYS A 12 -22.20 -19.57 -28.72
N ASP A 13 -21.21 -20.38 -29.08
CA ASP A 13 -19.90 -19.84 -29.53
C ASP A 13 -19.94 -19.32 -30.99
N GLU A 14 -21.07 -19.43 -31.67
CA GLU A 14 -21.34 -18.75 -32.92
C GLU A 14 -21.83 -17.29 -32.73
N ASN A 15 -22.17 -16.90 -31.51
CA ASN A 15 -22.52 -15.54 -31.14
C ASN A 15 -21.30 -14.62 -31.18
N ASP A 16 -21.53 -13.31 -31.02
CA ASP A 16 -20.47 -12.30 -30.92
C ASP A 16 -19.96 -12.08 -29.48
N GLY A 17 -20.68 -12.60 -28.48
CA GLY A 17 -20.36 -12.44 -27.06
C GLY A 17 -20.45 -11.02 -26.51
N LEU A 18 -20.91 -10.05 -27.30
CA LEU A 18 -20.85 -8.62 -26.95
C LEU A 18 -22.08 -8.10 -26.19
N ARG A 19 -23.09 -8.94 -26.00
CA ARG A 19 -24.35 -8.57 -25.32
C ARG A 19 -24.84 -9.71 -24.43
N PRO A 20 -25.56 -9.42 -23.36
CA PRO A 20 -26.18 -10.45 -22.51
C PRO A 20 -27.15 -11.39 -23.26
N GLU A 21 -27.73 -10.94 -24.38
CA GLU A 21 -28.66 -11.72 -25.21
C GLU A 21 -27.96 -12.62 -26.22
N THR A 22 -26.67 -12.35 -26.52
CA THR A 22 -25.86 -13.13 -27.46
C THR A 22 -24.57 -13.57 -26.83
N PRO A 23 -24.59 -14.24 -25.62
CA PRO A 23 -23.40 -14.65 -24.92
C PRO A 23 -22.67 -15.79 -25.61
N PHE A 24 -21.37 -15.89 -25.42
CA PHE A 24 -20.61 -17.12 -25.70
C PHE A 24 -21.04 -18.26 -24.75
N ARG A 25 -20.88 -19.49 -25.19
CA ARG A 25 -21.02 -20.65 -24.31
C ARG A 25 -19.73 -20.96 -23.56
N THR A 26 -18.58 -20.82 -24.21
CA THR A 26 -17.27 -21.12 -23.65
C THR A 26 -16.43 -19.85 -23.46
N GLN A 27 -15.30 -19.99 -22.78
CA GLN A 27 -14.35 -18.90 -22.59
C GLN A 27 -13.49 -18.73 -23.86
N HIS A 28 -13.22 -17.48 -24.23
CA HIS A 28 -12.42 -17.09 -25.39
C HIS A 28 -11.23 -16.21 -24.99
N PRO A 29 -10.23 -16.75 -24.25
CA PRO A 29 -9.10 -15.96 -23.76
C PRO A 29 -8.26 -15.33 -24.88
N GLU A 30 -8.27 -15.94 -26.07
CA GLU A 30 -7.57 -15.46 -27.26
C GLU A 30 -8.10 -14.13 -27.84
N LEU A 31 -9.31 -13.75 -27.47
CA LEU A 31 -9.92 -12.49 -27.89
C LEU A 31 -9.57 -11.31 -26.99
N LEU A 32 -9.09 -11.59 -25.76
CA LEU A 32 -8.97 -10.57 -24.72
C LEU A 32 -7.78 -9.64 -24.97
N GLN A 33 -8.01 -8.38 -24.74
CA GLN A 33 -7.02 -7.30 -24.77
C GLN A 33 -7.04 -6.57 -23.41
N PRO A 34 -5.97 -5.87 -23.04
CA PRO A 34 -5.97 -4.98 -21.89
C PRO A 34 -7.19 -4.05 -21.88
N ASP A 35 -7.74 -3.76 -20.69
CA ASP A 35 -8.99 -3.04 -20.42
C ASP A 35 -10.27 -3.79 -20.79
N ASP A 36 -10.23 -5.02 -21.24
CA ASP A 36 -11.44 -5.77 -21.53
C ASP A 36 -12.08 -6.31 -20.25
N THR A 37 -13.39 -6.57 -20.35
CA THR A 37 -14.17 -7.13 -19.25
C THR A 37 -14.83 -8.43 -19.71
N VAL A 38 -14.73 -9.48 -18.89
CA VAL A 38 -15.38 -10.77 -19.12
C VAL A 38 -16.41 -11.00 -18.01
N LEU A 39 -17.65 -11.15 -18.36
CA LEU A 39 -18.75 -11.34 -17.44
C LEU A 39 -19.39 -12.71 -17.61
N PHE A 40 -19.45 -13.46 -16.51
CA PHE A 40 -20.06 -14.79 -16.43
C PHE A 40 -21.48 -14.68 -15.88
N ARG A 41 -22.41 -15.45 -16.46
CA ARG A 41 -23.80 -15.46 -16.01
C ARG A 41 -23.93 -16.00 -14.59
N ARG A 42 -24.62 -15.24 -13.73
CA ARG A 42 -24.98 -15.70 -12.38
C ARG A 42 -25.84 -16.95 -12.43
N GLY A 43 -25.63 -17.88 -11.49
CA GLY A 43 -26.27 -19.20 -11.43
C GLY A 43 -25.66 -20.27 -12.32
N SER A 44 -24.64 -19.95 -13.14
CA SER A 44 -23.91 -20.91 -13.97
C SER A 44 -22.83 -21.65 -13.20
N VAL A 45 -22.61 -22.92 -13.58
CA VAL A 45 -21.51 -23.75 -13.08
C VAL A 45 -20.60 -24.12 -14.23
N PHE A 46 -19.38 -23.63 -14.22
CA PHE A 46 -18.32 -23.95 -15.17
C PHE A 46 -17.43 -25.03 -14.56
N ARG A 47 -17.40 -26.25 -15.16
CA ARG A 47 -16.52 -27.33 -14.72
C ARG A 47 -15.16 -27.16 -15.39
N GLY A 48 -14.21 -26.71 -14.59
CA GLY A 48 -12.86 -26.37 -15.03
C GLY A 48 -12.40 -24.99 -14.59
N PRO A 49 -11.18 -24.60 -14.97
CA PRO A 49 -10.58 -23.35 -14.54
C PRO A 49 -11.11 -22.13 -15.32
N LEU A 50 -11.05 -20.99 -14.66
CA LEU A 50 -11.12 -19.69 -15.31
C LEU A 50 -9.87 -19.52 -16.18
N GLN A 51 -10.09 -19.24 -17.47
CA GLN A 51 -9.01 -18.92 -18.39
C GLN A 51 -8.78 -17.41 -18.35
N ASN A 52 -7.89 -16.96 -17.48
CA ASN A 52 -7.68 -15.55 -17.16
C ASN A 52 -6.28 -15.05 -17.56
N PRO A 53 -6.04 -14.72 -18.84
CA PRO A 53 -4.83 -14.02 -19.23
C PRO A 53 -4.68 -12.70 -18.46
N SER A 54 -3.45 -12.34 -18.20
CA SER A 54 -3.09 -11.08 -17.53
C SER A 54 -3.31 -9.88 -18.44
N GLY A 55 -3.62 -8.73 -17.85
CA GLY A 55 -3.69 -7.45 -18.52
C GLY A 55 -2.30 -6.83 -18.75
N ARG A 56 -2.27 -5.52 -18.77
CA ARG A 56 -1.04 -4.70 -18.76
C ARG A 56 -1.15 -3.66 -17.66
N TRP A 57 -0.04 -3.15 -17.26
CA TRP A 57 0.05 -2.05 -16.32
C TRP A 57 -0.95 -0.91 -16.69
N GLU A 58 -1.73 -0.46 -15.69
CA GLU A 58 -2.83 0.52 -15.84
C GLU A 58 -3.98 0.09 -16.77
N HIS A 59 -3.91 -1.08 -17.36
CA HIS A 59 -4.89 -1.62 -18.30
C HIS A 59 -5.29 -3.04 -17.89
N PRO A 60 -5.90 -3.24 -16.70
CA PRO A 60 -6.26 -4.56 -16.20
C PRO A 60 -7.37 -5.19 -17.03
N ILE A 61 -7.41 -6.53 -17.04
CA ILE A 61 -8.56 -7.28 -17.51
C ILE A 61 -9.48 -7.56 -16.31
N HIS A 62 -10.77 -7.32 -16.49
CA HIS A 62 -11.78 -7.51 -15.46
C HIS A 62 -12.55 -8.80 -15.70
N TYR A 63 -12.60 -9.68 -14.70
CA TYR A 63 -13.38 -10.91 -14.68
C TYR A 63 -14.45 -10.78 -13.61
N GLY A 64 -15.73 -10.92 -13.99
CA GLY A 64 -16.84 -10.68 -13.07
C GLY A 64 -18.12 -11.43 -13.43
N ALA A 65 -19.24 -11.00 -12.88
CA ALA A 65 -20.53 -11.62 -13.07
C ALA A 65 -21.59 -10.67 -13.64
N TYR A 66 -22.59 -11.21 -14.33
CA TYR A 66 -23.76 -10.45 -14.77
C TYR A 66 -25.07 -11.20 -14.52
N GLY A 67 -26.18 -10.48 -14.54
CA GLY A 67 -27.51 -11.00 -14.26
C GLY A 67 -27.80 -11.08 -12.76
N GLU A 68 -28.85 -11.79 -12.41
CA GLU A 68 -29.31 -11.96 -11.02
C GLU A 68 -29.08 -13.40 -10.54
N GLY A 69 -28.97 -13.61 -9.24
CA GLY A 69 -28.80 -14.91 -8.60
C GLY A 69 -27.43 -15.11 -7.94
N GLU A 70 -27.12 -16.37 -7.62
CA GLU A 70 -25.85 -16.77 -7.00
C GLU A 70 -24.66 -16.48 -7.93
N PRO A 71 -23.45 -16.28 -7.38
CA PRO A 71 -22.26 -16.07 -8.19
C PRO A 71 -22.03 -17.21 -9.19
N PRO A 72 -21.45 -16.93 -10.36
CA PRO A 72 -21.00 -18.00 -11.26
C PRO A 72 -19.88 -18.81 -10.61
N VAL A 73 -19.93 -20.11 -10.78
CA VAL A 73 -19.07 -21.08 -10.11
C VAL A 73 -18.04 -21.67 -11.06
N PHE A 74 -16.77 -21.61 -10.71
CA PHE A 74 -15.69 -22.41 -11.30
C PHE A 74 -15.42 -23.61 -10.39
N CYS A 75 -15.71 -24.82 -10.91
CA CYS A 75 -15.76 -26.06 -10.14
C CYS A 75 -14.72 -27.06 -10.65
N GLY A 76 -13.83 -27.51 -9.77
CA GLY A 76 -12.76 -28.47 -10.10
C GLY A 76 -13.14 -29.93 -9.90
N SER A 77 -14.36 -30.23 -9.45
CA SER A 77 -14.80 -31.59 -9.20
C SER A 77 -15.42 -32.28 -10.41
N GLN A 78 -15.39 -33.60 -10.35
CA GLN A 78 -16.12 -34.51 -11.21
C GLN A 78 -17.30 -35.09 -10.44
N SER A 79 -18.46 -35.24 -11.09
CA SER A 79 -19.61 -35.88 -10.47
C SER A 79 -19.46 -37.41 -10.51
N LEU A 80 -19.64 -38.09 -9.38
CA LEU A 80 -19.68 -39.53 -9.23
C LEU A 80 -21.09 -39.99 -8.79
N SER A 81 -22.12 -39.27 -9.13
CA SER A 81 -23.49 -39.39 -8.63
C SER A 81 -24.29 -40.49 -9.35
N ASP A 82 -23.76 -41.10 -10.39
CA ASP A 82 -24.45 -42.17 -11.10
C ASP A 82 -24.33 -43.52 -10.36
N PRO A 83 -25.41 -44.08 -9.79
CA PRO A 83 -25.37 -45.37 -9.09
C PRO A 83 -24.86 -46.54 -9.95
N ALA A 84 -25.03 -46.49 -11.27
CA ALA A 84 -24.57 -47.53 -12.18
C ALA A 84 -23.03 -47.60 -12.29
N GLN A 85 -22.33 -46.57 -11.86
CA GLN A 85 -20.86 -46.54 -11.85
C GLN A 85 -20.24 -47.01 -10.54
N TRP A 86 -21.03 -47.63 -9.63
CA TRP A 86 -20.57 -48.16 -8.37
C TRP A 86 -20.81 -49.67 -8.26
N GLU A 87 -19.77 -50.40 -8.00
CA GLU A 87 -19.76 -51.84 -7.83
C GLU A 87 -19.43 -52.21 -6.38
N ASN A 88 -20.23 -53.09 -5.77
CA ASN A 88 -19.90 -53.63 -4.45
C ASN A 88 -18.82 -54.69 -4.60
N VAL A 89 -17.66 -54.49 -3.97
CA VAL A 89 -16.50 -55.37 -4.02
C VAL A 89 -16.35 -56.24 -2.75
N GLY A 90 -17.37 -56.27 -1.93
CA GLY A 90 -17.48 -57.08 -0.73
C GLY A 90 -17.76 -56.30 0.55
N GLY A 91 -18.70 -56.77 1.34
CA GLY A 91 -19.17 -56.06 2.54
C GLY A 91 -19.74 -54.69 2.22
N SER A 92 -19.29 -53.68 2.95
CA SER A 92 -19.71 -52.30 2.73
C SER A 92 -18.69 -51.51 1.89
N ILE A 93 -17.84 -52.15 1.11
CA ILE A 93 -16.85 -51.52 0.26
C ILE A 93 -17.37 -51.44 -1.18
N TRP A 94 -17.37 -50.23 -1.72
CA TRP A 94 -17.82 -49.93 -3.07
C TRP A 94 -16.67 -49.37 -3.90
N ARG A 95 -16.54 -49.86 -5.13
CA ARG A 95 -15.57 -49.39 -6.11
C ARG A 95 -16.25 -48.49 -7.14
N PHE A 96 -15.66 -47.33 -7.41
CA PHE A 96 -16.07 -46.53 -8.56
C PHE A 96 -15.51 -47.15 -9.84
N THR A 97 -16.36 -47.41 -10.83
CA THR A 97 -16.00 -48.07 -12.09
C THR A 97 -15.85 -47.10 -13.27
N GLY A 98 -16.19 -45.81 -13.07
CA GLY A 98 -15.99 -44.78 -14.08
C GLY A 98 -14.53 -44.31 -14.14
N MET A 99 -14.26 -43.41 -15.12
CA MET A 99 -12.92 -42.85 -15.25
C MET A 99 -12.78 -41.61 -14.35
N LEU A 100 -11.72 -41.55 -13.58
CA LEU A 100 -11.36 -40.37 -12.81
C LEU A 100 -10.39 -39.49 -13.60
N SER A 101 -10.56 -38.18 -13.47
CA SER A 101 -9.78 -37.18 -14.17
C SER A 101 -8.43 -36.87 -13.48
N GLY A 102 -8.22 -37.37 -12.27
CA GLY A 102 -7.02 -37.19 -11.46
C GLY A 102 -7.12 -38.00 -10.19
N GLU A 103 -6.09 -38.03 -9.34
CA GLU A 103 -6.17 -38.62 -8.01
C GLU A 103 -7.25 -37.91 -7.18
N THR A 104 -7.93 -38.65 -6.34
CA THR A 104 -8.96 -38.10 -5.44
C THR A 104 -8.31 -37.30 -4.33
N ALA A 105 -8.69 -36.03 -4.23
CA ALA A 105 -8.27 -35.17 -3.15
C ALA A 105 -9.33 -35.03 -2.05
N ASN A 106 -10.62 -35.06 -2.43
CA ASN A 106 -11.73 -34.98 -1.49
C ASN A 106 -13.02 -35.52 -2.12
N LEU A 107 -13.84 -36.20 -1.35
CA LEU A 107 -15.21 -36.56 -1.71
C LEU A 107 -16.20 -35.72 -0.93
N ILE A 108 -17.08 -35.04 -1.66
CA ILE A 108 -18.07 -34.10 -1.14
C ILE A 108 -19.44 -34.76 -1.39
N TYR A 109 -20.16 -35.06 -0.32
CA TYR A 109 -21.44 -35.70 -0.37
C TYR A 109 -22.62 -34.74 -0.46
N GLY A 110 -23.80 -35.24 -0.85
CA GLY A 110 -24.98 -34.44 -1.10
C GLY A 110 -25.52 -33.66 0.10
N ASP A 111 -25.20 -34.11 1.31
CA ASP A 111 -25.49 -33.41 2.55
C ASP A 111 -24.47 -32.29 2.89
N GLY A 112 -23.49 -32.07 2.03
CA GLY A 112 -22.42 -31.11 2.22
C GLY A 112 -21.25 -31.59 3.07
N THR A 113 -21.28 -32.80 3.60
CA THR A 113 -20.17 -33.41 4.35
C THR A 113 -19.06 -33.83 3.41
N CYS A 114 -17.86 -34.01 3.96
CA CYS A 114 -16.70 -34.53 3.23
C CYS A 114 -16.28 -35.88 3.77
N GLY A 115 -15.94 -36.78 2.86
CA GLY A 115 -15.44 -38.13 3.21
C GLY A 115 -14.07 -38.10 3.87
N ALA A 116 -13.79 -39.05 4.75
CA ALA A 116 -12.48 -39.18 5.37
C ALA A 116 -11.54 -40.02 4.48
N LEU A 117 -10.38 -39.46 4.13
CA LEU A 117 -9.31 -40.18 3.47
C LEU A 117 -8.77 -41.26 4.41
N ARG A 118 -8.67 -42.51 3.92
CA ARG A 118 -7.93 -43.61 4.53
C ARG A 118 -6.69 -43.92 3.69
N TRP A 119 -5.58 -44.18 4.36
CA TRP A 119 -4.29 -44.34 3.67
C TRP A 119 -4.09 -45.75 3.12
N THR A 120 -4.86 -46.69 3.65
CA THR A 120 -4.91 -48.09 3.16
C THR A 120 -6.36 -48.53 3.03
N ARG A 121 -6.57 -49.56 2.21
CA ARG A 121 -7.89 -50.18 2.02
C ARG A 121 -8.46 -50.78 3.32
N GLU A 122 -7.58 -51.33 4.16
CA GLU A 122 -7.94 -51.98 5.43
C GLU A 122 -8.46 -50.99 6.48
N GLU A 123 -8.16 -49.74 6.34
CA GLU A 123 -8.63 -48.66 7.24
C GLU A 123 -10.08 -48.20 6.94
N LEU A 124 -10.67 -48.66 5.83
CA LEU A 124 -12.05 -48.30 5.46
C LEU A 124 -13.05 -48.96 6.42
N CYS A 125 -13.65 -48.25 7.34
CA CYS A 125 -14.51 -48.76 8.38
C CYS A 125 -15.71 -47.87 8.75
N GLU A 126 -15.73 -46.59 8.37
CA GLU A 126 -16.80 -45.68 8.70
C GLU A 126 -17.54 -45.19 7.45
N GLN A 127 -18.83 -44.88 7.58
CA GLN A 127 -19.64 -44.35 6.49
C GLN A 127 -19.02 -43.11 5.87
N GLY A 128 -18.71 -43.18 4.58
CA GLY A 128 -18.10 -42.10 3.83
C GLY A 128 -16.56 -42.11 3.81
N ASP A 129 -15.90 -43.08 4.47
CA ASP A 129 -14.46 -43.29 4.32
C ASP A 129 -14.13 -43.61 2.86
N TRP A 130 -13.00 -43.08 2.39
CA TRP A 130 -12.55 -43.41 1.04
C TRP A 130 -11.04 -43.65 0.96
N PHE A 131 -10.63 -44.40 -0.05
CA PHE A 131 -9.25 -44.75 -0.36
C PHE A 131 -9.04 -44.61 -1.87
N ASP A 132 -7.93 -44.02 -2.28
CA ASP A 132 -7.49 -43.91 -3.67
C ASP A 132 -6.10 -44.57 -3.83
N SER A 133 -5.93 -45.43 -4.81
CA SER A 133 -4.67 -46.13 -5.02
C SER A 133 -3.54 -45.26 -5.60
N CYS A 134 -3.86 -44.11 -6.22
CA CYS A 134 -2.92 -43.22 -6.89
C CYS A 134 -2.57 -41.98 -6.05
N LEU A 135 -2.71 -42.03 -4.72
CA LEU A 135 -2.36 -40.88 -3.84
C LEU A 135 -0.90 -40.44 -4.02
N GLY A 136 -0.69 -39.12 -4.26
CA GLY A 136 0.62 -38.48 -4.44
C GLY A 136 1.15 -38.50 -5.88
N TYR A 137 0.41 -39.05 -6.83
CA TYR A 137 0.84 -39.10 -8.24
C TYR A 137 0.88 -37.73 -8.90
N SER A 138 -0.01 -36.84 -8.54
CA SER A 138 -0.08 -35.46 -9.11
C SER A 138 1.20 -34.65 -8.89
N ILE A 139 1.79 -34.75 -7.71
CA ILE A 139 3.03 -34.06 -7.35
C ILE A 139 4.24 -34.61 -8.08
N GLN A 140 4.20 -35.94 -8.34
CA GLN A 140 5.25 -36.63 -9.09
C GLN A 140 5.07 -36.46 -10.60
N HIS A 141 4.03 -35.76 -11.06
CA HIS A 141 3.64 -35.65 -12.47
C HIS A 141 3.45 -37.00 -13.15
N LEU A 142 3.04 -38.04 -12.39
CA LEU A 142 2.76 -39.34 -12.90
C LEU A 142 1.32 -39.42 -13.45
N PRO A 143 1.11 -40.12 -14.56
CA PRO A 143 -0.24 -40.46 -14.99
C PRO A 143 -0.88 -41.43 -14.00
N LEU A 144 -2.20 -41.38 -13.90
CA LEU A 144 -2.92 -42.39 -13.12
C LEU A 144 -2.56 -43.79 -13.60
N ALA A 145 -2.41 -44.73 -12.65
CA ALA A 145 -2.14 -46.11 -12.97
C ALA A 145 -3.31 -46.73 -13.77
N GLU A 146 -3.04 -47.69 -14.63
CA GLU A 146 -4.09 -48.41 -15.40
C GLU A 146 -5.10 -49.10 -14.50
N ASP A 147 -4.69 -49.53 -13.30
CA ASP A 147 -5.49 -50.17 -12.27
C ASP A 147 -5.95 -49.18 -11.19
N HIS A 148 -5.97 -47.90 -11.48
CA HIS A 148 -6.43 -46.85 -10.56
C HIS A 148 -7.78 -47.20 -9.96
N THR A 149 -7.85 -47.16 -8.64
CA THR A 149 -9.02 -47.62 -7.90
C THR A 149 -9.40 -46.64 -6.81
N LEU A 150 -10.62 -46.10 -6.87
CA LEU A 150 -11.28 -45.41 -5.78
C LEU A 150 -12.24 -46.32 -5.06
N LEU A 151 -12.06 -46.47 -3.76
CA LEU A 151 -12.93 -47.27 -2.88
C LEU A 151 -13.63 -46.35 -1.87
N VAL A 152 -14.90 -46.65 -1.58
CA VAL A 152 -15.70 -45.94 -0.57
C VAL A 152 -16.35 -46.96 0.35
N TYR A 153 -16.28 -46.74 1.66
CA TYR A 153 -17.08 -47.49 2.61
C TYR A 153 -18.47 -46.87 2.70
N SER A 154 -19.49 -47.67 2.35
CA SER A 154 -20.89 -47.24 2.46
C SER A 154 -21.80 -48.42 2.69
N GLN A 155 -22.80 -48.30 3.56
CA GLN A 155 -23.78 -49.32 3.86
C GLN A 155 -24.62 -49.73 2.64
N GLU A 156 -24.87 -48.78 1.76
CA GLU A 156 -25.58 -48.92 0.49
C GLU A 156 -24.72 -48.35 -0.65
N ASN A 157 -25.19 -48.45 -1.89
CA ASN A 157 -24.56 -47.83 -3.03
C ASN A 157 -24.31 -46.34 -2.70
N PRO A 158 -23.06 -45.84 -2.74
CA PRO A 158 -22.74 -44.48 -2.26
C PRO A 158 -23.57 -43.40 -2.96
N ALA A 159 -23.76 -43.50 -4.27
CA ALA A 159 -24.52 -42.49 -5.01
C ALA A 159 -26.03 -42.55 -4.66
N ALA A 160 -26.56 -43.71 -4.31
CA ALA A 160 -27.94 -43.83 -3.83
C ALA A 160 -28.07 -43.31 -2.38
N PHE A 161 -27.09 -43.62 -1.53
CA PHE A 161 -27.08 -43.17 -0.11
C PHE A 161 -27.00 -41.64 0.04
N TYR A 162 -26.06 -41.03 -0.65
CA TYR A 162 -25.79 -39.59 -0.52
C TYR A 162 -26.57 -38.70 -1.52
N GLY A 163 -27.23 -39.32 -2.53
CA GLY A 163 -27.96 -38.60 -3.59
C GLY A 163 -27.05 -37.88 -4.59
N SER A 164 -25.97 -37.29 -4.13
CA SER A 164 -24.92 -36.77 -5.00
C SER A 164 -23.54 -36.93 -4.39
N ILE A 165 -22.53 -37.09 -5.26
CA ILE A 165 -21.11 -37.17 -4.87
C ILE A 165 -20.32 -36.33 -5.87
N GLU A 166 -19.60 -35.36 -5.35
CA GLU A 166 -18.61 -34.54 -6.09
C GLU A 166 -17.21 -34.99 -5.66
N CYS A 167 -16.39 -35.38 -6.64
CA CYS A 167 -15.00 -35.78 -6.43
C CYS A 167 -14.08 -34.63 -6.83
N ALA A 168 -13.53 -33.94 -5.86
CA ALA A 168 -12.45 -33.00 -6.09
C ALA A 168 -11.18 -33.77 -6.41
N THR A 169 -10.64 -33.61 -7.60
CA THR A 169 -9.43 -34.28 -8.07
C THR A 169 -8.24 -33.34 -8.23
N SER A 170 -7.08 -33.91 -8.43
CA SER A 170 -5.85 -33.20 -8.76
C SER A 170 -5.72 -32.78 -10.24
N GLN A 171 -6.79 -32.90 -11.03
CA GLN A 171 -6.77 -32.59 -12.46
C GLN A 171 -6.34 -31.17 -12.75
N TYR A 172 -6.85 -30.23 -11.98
CA TYR A 172 -6.53 -28.80 -12.16
C TYR A 172 -5.62 -28.33 -11.04
N ARG A 173 -4.43 -27.85 -11.41
CA ARG A 173 -3.48 -27.32 -10.42
C ARG A 173 -4.06 -26.09 -9.69
N TRP A 174 -4.82 -25.25 -10.40
CA TRP A 174 -5.60 -24.14 -9.87
C TRP A 174 -6.87 -23.91 -10.69
N LEU A 175 -7.85 -23.26 -10.08
CA LEU A 175 -9.09 -22.84 -10.77
C LEU A 175 -8.98 -21.47 -11.43
N ALA A 176 -8.01 -20.65 -11.05
CA ALA A 176 -7.62 -19.45 -11.77
C ALA A 176 -6.13 -19.18 -11.58
N HIS A 177 -5.50 -18.57 -12.56
CA HIS A 177 -4.09 -18.20 -12.49
C HIS A 177 -3.92 -16.93 -11.66
N CYS A 178 -2.99 -16.93 -10.71
CA CYS A 178 -2.51 -15.76 -10.01
C CYS A 178 -1.48 -15.06 -10.93
N GLY A 179 -1.94 -14.09 -11.70
CA GLY A 179 -1.13 -13.38 -12.70
C GLY A 179 -0.97 -11.91 -12.32
N HIS A 180 -1.00 -11.03 -13.32
CA HIS A 180 -0.82 -9.61 -13.08
C HIS A 180 -1.86 -8.76 -13.82
N ASP A 181 -2.10 -7.55 -13.28
CA ASP A 181 -2.98 -6.56 -13.89
C ASP A 181 -4.37 -7.13 -14.17
N MET A 182 -5.04 -7.61 -13.12
CA MET A 182 -6.35 -8.21 -13.20
C MET A 182 -7.24 -7.81 -12.02
N VAL A 183 -8.54 -7.74 -12.30
CA VAL A 183 -9.58 -7.66 -11.27
C VAL A 183 -10.47 -8.89 -11.42
N ILE A 184 -10.60 -9.69 -10.37
CA ILE A 184 -11.49 -10.85 -10.31
C ILE A 184 -12.55 -10.59 -9.25
N SER A 185 -13.81 -10.50 -9.65
CA SER A 185 -14.88 -10.12 -8.75
C SER A 185 -16.16 -10.95 -8.92
N ASP A 186 -16.90 -11.12 -7.82
CA ASP A 186 -18.24 -11.72 -7.82
C ASP A 186 -18.29 -13.17 -8.36
N LEU A 187 -17.19 -13.93 -8.25
CA LEU A 187 -17.06 -15.32 -8.70
C LEU A 187 -16.95 -16.28 -7.51
N GLU A 188 -17.30 -17.54 -7.72
CA GLU A 188 -17.08 -18.62 -6.76
C GLU A 188 -16.13 -19.69 -7.34
N PHE A 189 -15.11 -20.06 -6.55
CA PHE A 189 -14.16 -21.12 -6.82
C PHE A 189 -14.36 -22.25 -5.82
N ARG A 190 -14.67 -23.48 -6.29
CA ARG A 190 -14.94 -24.56 -5.35
C ARG A 190 -14.57 -25.94 -5.83
N ASN A 191 -14.47 -26.86 -4.87
CA ASN A 191 -14.29 -28.30 -5.09
C ASN A 191 -13.08 -28.62 -5.97
N ASN A 192 -11.94 -27.96 -5.75
CA ASN A 192 -10.68 -28.32 -6.40
C ASN A 192 -9.75 -29.05 -5.45
N GLY A 193 -9.09 -30.08 -5.91
CA GLY A 193 -8.18 -30.89 -5.09
C GLY A 193 -6.87 -30.17 -4.72
N LEU A 194 -6.46 -29.18 -5.51
CA LEU A 194 -5.25 -28.41 -5.30
C LEU A 194 -5.60 -26.96 -4.92
N HIS A 195 -5.28 -25.96 -5.73
CA HIS A 195 -5.45 -24.57 -5.36
C HIS A 195 -6.71 -23.93 -5.97
N GLY A 196 -7.20 -22.87 -5.33
CA GLY A 196 -8.24 -22.02 -5.89
C GLY A 196 -7.65 -21.07 -6.92
N ILE A 197 -7.01 -20.00 -6.48
CA ILE A 197 -6.24 -19.07 -7.32
C ILE A 197 -4.78 -19.22 -6.92
N ALA A 198 -3.90 -19.57 -7.86
CA ALA A 198 -2.48 -19.71 -7.61
C ALA A 198 -1.66 -19.55 -8.89
N GLY A 199 -0.34 -19.41 -8.75
CA GLY A 199 0.59 -19.30 -9.88
C GLY A 199 2.03 -19.27 -9.43
N GLU A 200 2.94 -19.81 -10.24
CA GLU A 200 4.37 -19.93 -9.90
C GLU A 200 5.10 -18.59 -9.88
N GLU A 201 4.61 -17.63 -10.66
CA GLU A 201 5.18 -16.27 -10.75
C GLU A 201 4.59 -15.29 -9.73
N GLY A 202 3.65 -15.77 -8.90
CA GLY A 202 2.93 -14.95 -7.91
C GLY A 202 1.95 -13.96 -8.52
N GLY A 203 1.55 -12.95 -7.74
CA GLY A 203 0.57 -11.93 -8.12
C GLY A 203 1.15 -10.53 -8.11
N ARG A 204 0.81 -9.73 -9.14
CA ARG A 204 1.10 -8.29 -9.19
C ARG A 204 -0.12 -7.53 -9.68
N ASN A 205 -0.42 -6.39 -9.03
CA ASN A 205 -1.57 -5.55 -9.39
C ASN A 205 -2.84 -6.38 -9.57
N LEU A 206 -3.13 -7.20 -8.57
CA LEU A 206 -4.22 -8.18 -8.59
C LEU A 206 -5.24 -7.82 -7.52
N HIS A 207 -6.49 -7.63 -7.94
CA HIS A 207 -7.58 -7.32 -7.03
C HIS A 207 -8.63 -8.43 -7.06
N ILE A 208 -8.78 -9.15 -5.95
CA ILE A 208 -9.77 -10.21 -5.72
C ILE A 208 -10.86 -9.67 -4.80
N LYS A 209 -12.08 -9.58 -5.31
CA LYS A 209 -13.16 -8.87 -4.62
C LYS A 209 -14.48 -9.61 -4.64
N ASN A 210 -15.20 -9.65 -3.51
CA ASN A 210 -16.52 -10.28 -3.40
C ASN A 210 -16.55 -11.74 -3.88
N CYS A 211 -15.43 -12.46 -3.85
CA CYS A 211 -15.34 -13.84 -4.30
C CYS A 211 -15.62 -14.82 -3.18
N ARG A 212 -16.04 -16.06 -3.55
CA ARG A 212 -16.22 -17.16 -2.61
C ARG A 212 -15.27 -18.31 -2.96
N PHE A 213 -14.67 -18.89 -1.93
CA PHE A 213 -13.81 -20.07 -2.03
C PHE A 213 -14.33 -21.14 -1.10
N ALA A 214 -14.60 -22.34 -1.62
CA ALA A 214 -15.18 -23.39 -0.80
C ALA A 214 -14.64 -24.77 -1.16
N LYS A 215 -14.28 -25.56 -0.15
CA LYS A 215 -13.85 -26.96 -0.29
C LYS A 215 -12.69 -27.11 -1.28
N ILE A 216 -11.66 -26.32 -1.05
CA ILE A 216 -10.42 -26.27 -1.84
C ILE A 216 -9.33 -27.06 -1.11
N GLY A 217 -8.55 -27.84 -1.85
CA GLY A 217 -7.38 -28.54 -1.35
C GLY A 217 -7.66 -30.00 -0.97
N GLY A 218 -6.65 -30.64 -0.40
CA GLY A 218 -6.70 -31.99 0.07
C GLY A 218 -5.93 -33.04 -0.77
N ALA A 219 -5.32 -32.63 -1.90
CA ALA A 219 -4.41 -33.47 -2.65
C ALA A 219 -3.19 -33.89 -1.81
N VAL A 220 -2.60 -35.03 -2.15
CA VAL A 220 -1.49 -35.60 -1.38
C VAL A 220 -0.16 -35.06 -1.90
N TRP A 221 0.58 -34.37 -1.03
CA TRP A 221 1.95 -33.92 -1.30
C TRP A 221 2.97 -35.04 -1.12
N ASP A 222 2.86 -35.75 0.00
CA ASP A 222 3.78 -36.82 0.36
C ASP A 222 2.97 -37.97 1.01
N LYS A 223 2.89 -39.08 0.31
CA LYS A 223 2.13 -40.27 0.75
C LYS A 223 2.78 -40.95 1.95
N ASP A 224 4.12 -41.03 1.96
CA ASP A 224 4.86 -41.74 3.01
C ASP A 224 4.79 -40.95 4.33
N GLN A 225 4.86 -39.61 4.24
CA GLN A 225 4.70 -38.72 5.38
C GLN A 225 3.25 -38.34 5.66
N LYS A 226 2.30 -38.82 4.86
CA LYS A 226 0.87 -38.50 4.97
C LYS A 226 0.57 -36.99 4.93
N ILE A 227 1.28 -36.24 4.08
CA ILE A 227 1.11 -34.82 3.93
C ILE A 227 0.15 -34.52 2.77
N ARG A 228 -0.86 -33.71 3.04
CA ARG A 228 -1.81 -33.19 2.05
C ARG A 228 -1.71 -31.66 2.04
N PHE A 229 -2.18 -31.02 0.97
CA PHE A 229 -2.07 -29.56 0.78
C PHE A 229 -3.18 -28.99 -0.11
N GLY A 230 -3.17 -27.68 -0.31
CA GLY A 230 -4.03 -26.97 -1.23
C GLY A 230 -4.65 -25.72 -0.61
N ASN A 231 -4.24 -24.57 -1.12
CA ASN A 231 -4.61 -23.23 -0.64
C ASN A 231 -5.72 -22.62 -1.48
N ALA A 232 -6.57 -21.78 -0.88
CA ALA A 232 -7.60 -21.11 -1.67
C ALA A 232 -7.04 -19.96 -2.52
N PHE A 233 -6.15 -19.15 -1.95
CA PHE A 233 -5.42 -18.11 -2.67
C PHE A 233 -3.94 -18.17 -2.29
N GLU A 234 -3.08 -18.29 -3.29
CA GLU A 234 -1.65 -18.43 -3.07
C GLU A 234 -0.84 -17.51 -4.02
N CYS A 235 0.00 -16.66 -3.46
CA CYS A 235 1.07 -15.98 -4.18
C CYS A 235 2.40 -16.70 -3.94
N TRP A 236 2.92 -17.37 -4.96
CA TRP A 236 4.22 -18.03 -4.91
C TRP A 236 5.32 -17.08 -5.35
N ASN A 237 6.35 -16.89 -4.53
CA ASN A 237 7.51 -16.00 -4.73
C ASN A 237 7.20 -14.50 -4.71
N VAL A 238 6.11 -14.02 -5.28
CA VAL A 238 5.79 -12.59 -5.39
C VAL A 238 4.36 -12.31 -4.97
N ALA A 239 4.19 -11.29 -4.13
CA ALA A 239 2.90 -10.66 -3.84
C ALA A 239 3.12 -9.14 -3.81
N GLU A 240 2.78 -8.45 -4.89
CA GLU A 240 3.02 -7.02 -5.06
C GLU A 240 1.75 -6.32 -5.53
N ASN A 241 1.26 -5.34 -4.77
CA ASN A 241 -0.03 -4.69 -5.01
C ASN A 241 -1.16 -5.69 -5.20
N VAL A 242 -1.32 -6.59 -4.23
CA VAL A 242 -2.36 -7.63 -4.23
C VAL A 242 -3.37 -7.31 -3.16
N GLU A 243 -4.63 -7.18 -3.56
CA GLU A 243 -5.75 -6.92 -2.65
C GLU A 243 -6.74 -8.08 -2.67
N VAL A 244 -7.08 -8.58 -1.48
CA VAL A 244 -8.10 -9.60 -1.27
C VAL A 244 -9.13 -9.02 -0.31
N GLU A 245 -10.30 -8.66 -0.81
CA GLU A 245 -11.30 -7.96 -0.02
C GLU A 245 -12.73 -8.48 -0.21
N HIS A 246 -13.51 -8.42 0.86
CA HIS A 246 -14.93 -8.82 0.89
C HIS A 246 -15.17 -10.26 0.40
N CYS A 247 -14.17 -11.13 0.53
CA CYS A 247 -14.23 -12.53 0.11
C CYS A 247 -14.67 -13.44 1.27
N VAL A 248 -15.21 -14.60 0.90
CA VAL A 248 -15.57 -15.66 1.84
C VAL A 248 -14.76 -16.92 1.53
N PHE A 249 -14.04 -17.42 2.55
CA PHE A 249 -13.27 -18.66 2.49
C PHE A 249 -13.88 -19.66 3.45
N ASP A 250 -14.34 -20.80 2.95
CA ASP A 250 -15.07 -21.79 3.73
C ASP A 250 -14.64 -23.21 3.43
N ASP A 251 -14.28 -24.00 4.45
CA ASP A 251 -13.76 -25.35 4.28
C ASP A 251 -12.54 -25.43 3.34
N ILE A 252 -11.47 -24.74 3.69
CA ILE A 252 -10.20 -24.79 2.96
C ILE A 252 -9.30 -25.82 3.64
N TYR A 253 -8.66 -26.71 2.87
CA TYR A 253 -7.87 -27.78 3.45
C TYR A 253 -6.61 -27.29 4.16
N ASP A 254 -5.87 -26.38 3.52
CA ASP A 254 -4.63 -25.82 4.04
C ASP A 254 -4.85 -24.35 4.46
N SER A 255 -4.14 -23.40 3.89
CA SER A 255 -4.31 -21.98 4.19
C SER A 255 -5.28 -21.31 3.23
N ALA A 256 -6.14 -20.42 3.75
CA ALA A 256 -7.07 -19.70 2.88
C ALA A 256 -6.32 -18.68 2.01
N VAL A 257 -5.44 -17.87 2.61
CA VAL A 257 -4.58 -16.93 1.91
C VAL A 257 -3.14 -17.15 2.35
N THR A 258 -2.21 -17.26 1.41
CA THR A 258 -0.80 -17.45 1.73
C THR A 258 0.14 -16.71 0.78
N HIS A 259 1.25 -16.21 1.32
CA HIS A 259 2.42 -15.82 0.58
C HIS A 259 3.61 -16.66 1.04
N GLN A 260 4.20 -17.36 0.10
CA GLN A 260 5.33 -18.26 0.31
C GLN A 260 6.16 -18.38 -0.96
N GLY A 261 7.32 -19.00 -0.88
CA GLY A 261 8.16 -19.23 -2.05
C GLY A 261 9.41 -20.03 -1.74
N GLY A 262 10.26 -20.17 -2.73
CA GLY A 262 11.57 -20.81 -2.64
C GLY A 262 12.69 -19.81 -2.39
N ALA A 263 13.87 -20.10 -2.96
CA ALA A 263 15.06 -19.26 -2.84
C ALA A 263 14.89 -17.86 -3.47
N ASP A 264 13.99 -17.73 -4.43
CA ASP A 264 13.70 -16.48 -5.15
C ASP A 264 12.51 -15.70 -4.56
N CYS A 265 12.00 -16.14 -3.38
CA CYS A 265 10.89 -15.47 -2.71
C CYS A 265 11.26 -14.03 -2.34
N LYS A 266 10.39 -13.09 -2.68
CA LYS A 266 10.51 -11.68 -2.32
C LYS A 266 9.55 -11.34 -1.18
N PRO A 267 9.92 -10.39 -0.29
CA PRO A 267 8.97 -9.89 0.70
C PRO A 267 7.71 -9.35 0.02
N ALA A 268 6.54 -9.75 0.51
CA ALA A 268 5.29 -9.22 0.00
C ALA A 268 5.23 -7.69 0.20
N TYR A 269 4.72 -6.99 -0.80
CA TYR A 269 4.60 -5.54 -0.77
C TYR A 269 3.20 -5.09 -1.20
N HIS A 270 2.53 -4.29 -0.36
CA HIS A 270 1.12 -3.93 -0.53
C HIS A 270 0.24 -5.19 -0.70
N PHE A 271 0.43 -6.16 0.20
CA PHE A 271 -0.43 -7.34 0.26
C PHE A 271 -1.53 -7.09 1.29
N LEU A 272 -2.73 -6.78 0.80
CA LEU A 272 -3.82 -6.25 1.59
C LEU A 272 -4.95 -7.27 1.66
N ILE A 273 -5.21 -7.80 2.85
CA ILE A 273 -6.22 -8.82 3.11
C ILE A 273 -7.24 -8.22 4.06
N ARG A 274 -8.35 -7.70 3.51
CA ARG A 274 -9.26 -6.82 4.24
C ARG A 274 -10.72 -7.25 4.16
N SER A 275 -11.45 -7.13 5.25
CA SER A 275 -12.91 -7.30 5.29
C SER A 275 -13.39 -8.67 4.78
N ASN A 276 -12.59 -9.72 4.94
CA ASN A 276 -12.92 -11.07 4.52
C ASN A 276 -13.54 -11.89 5.67
N THR A 277 -14.22 -12.98 5.30
CA THR A 277 -14.70 -13.99 6.25
C THR A 277 -13.99 -15.31 5.98
N PHE A 278 -13.34 -15.84 7.01
CA PHE A 278 -12.64 -17.11 6.98
C PHE A 278 -13.34 -18.09 7.93
N ARG A 279 -13.71 -19.28 7.43
CA ARG A 279 -14.35 -20.33 8.22
C ARG A 279 -13.72 -21.66 7.95
N ARG A 280 -13.42 -22.40 9.00
CA ARG A 280 -12.94 -23.78 8.91
C ARG A 280 -11.74 -23.96 7.98
N CYS A 281 -10.80 -23.01 8.01
CA CYS A 281 -9.54 -23.10 7.29
C CYS A 281 -8.60 -24.02 8.08
N GLY A 282 -8.04 -25.03 7.42
CA GLY A 282 -7.37 -26.12 8.09
C GLY A 282 -6.05 -25.73 8.73
N MET A 283 -5.15 -25.09 8.01
CA MET A 283 -3.87 -24.65 8.55
C MET A 283 -3.94 -23.21 9.06
N ALA A 284 -4.43 -22.30 8.24
CA ALA A 284 -4.60 -20.91 8.64
C ALA A 284 -5.64 -20.15 7.79
N ALA A 285 -6.22 -19.08 8.34
CA ALA A 285 -6.90 -18.09 7.54
C ALA A 285 -5.88 -17.30 6.72
N TYR A 286 -4.77 -16.90 7.35
CA TYR A 286 -3.61 -16.31 6.67
C TYR A 286 -2.31 -16.99 7.10
N GLU A 287 -1.51 -17.40 6.13
CA GLU A 287 -0.17 -17.93 6.34
C GLU A 287 0.88 -17.04 5.68
N GLN A 288 1.87 -16.58 6.46
CA GLN A 288 3.09 -15.97 5.96
C GLN A 288 4.26 -16.92 6.21
N ARG A 289 5.00 -17.24 5.16
CA ARG A 289 6.13 -18.15 5.21
C ARG A 289 7.38 -17.55 4.61
N ASP A 290 8.54 -18.01 5.10
CA ASP A 290 9.88 -17.74 4.63
C ASP A 290 10.38 -16.29 4.85
N LEU A 291 9.65 -15.27 4.45
CA LEU A 291 10.00 -13.86 4.65
C LEU A 291 8.84 -13.09 5.29
N LEU A 292 9.16 -12.13 6.14
CA LEU A 292 8.17 -11.11 6.54
C LEU A 292 7.84 -10.20 5.36
N PRO A 293 6.61 -9.73 5.25
CA PRO A 293 6.25 -8.78 4.20
C PRO A 293 6.95 -7.43 4.43
N ALA A 294 7.41 -6.80 3.36
CA ALA A 294 7.87 -5.42 3.40
C ALA A 294 6.72 -4.46 3.76
N TYR A 295 5.50 -4.75 3.24
CA TYR A 295 4.27 -4.12 3.70
C TYR A 295 3.09 -5.05 3.44
N ALA A 296 2.37 -5.43 4.51
CA ALA A 296 1.12 -6.16 4.38
C ALA A 296 0.13 -5.79 5.49
N GLU A 297 -1.16 -6.00 5.20
CA GLU A 297 -2.23 -5.82 6.16
C GLU A 297 -3.16 -7.04 6.18
N PHE A 298 -3.48 -7.50 7.37
CA PHE A 298 -4.57 -8.42 7.64
C PHE A 298 -5.56 -7.72 8.56
N THR A 299 -6.60 -7.09 7.99
CA THR A 299 -7.40 -6.11 8.71
C THR A 299 -8.91 -6.29 8.48
N ASP A 300 -9.71 -5.97 9.52
CA ASP A 300 -11.16 -6.00 9.46
C ASP A 300 -11.76 -7.38 9.08
N ASN A 301 -11.01 -8.46 9.26
CA ASN A 301 -11.45 -9.81 8.91
C ASN A 301 -12.22 -10.49 10.06
N VAL A 302 -13.11 -11.41 9.71
CA VAL A 302 -13.79 -12.31 10.64
C VAL A 302 -13.27 -13.73 10.40
N CYS A 303 -12.67 -14.34 11.43
CA CYS A 303 -12.07 -15.66 11.36
C CYS A 303 -12.74 -16.58 12.37
N GLU A 304 -13.25 -17.75 11.95
CA GLU A 304 -14.05 -18.67 12.77
C GLU A 304 -13.64 -20.11 12.53
N ASN A 305 -13.58 -20.88 13.62
CA ASN A 305 -13.43 -22.33 13.61
C ASN A 305 -12.20 -22.84 12.84
N ALA A 306 -11.03 -22.19 13.02
CA ALA A 306 -9.79 -22.60 12.37
C ALA A 306 -9.42 -24.05 12.75
N GLY A 307 -8.93 -24.83 11.76
CA GLY A 307 -8.56 -26.24 11.93
C GLY A 307 -9.71 -27.23 11.94
N GLU A 308 -10.95 -26.77 11.83
CA GLU A 308 -12.15 -27.62 11.68
C GLU A 308 -12.47 -27.90 10.19
N GLY A 309 -13.64 -28.44 9.91
CA GLY A 309 -14.06 -28.80 8.56
C GLY A 309 -13.45 -30.11 8.08
N PHE A 310 -13.39 -30.33 6.78
CA PHE A 310 -12.87 -31.57 6.23
C PHE A 310 -11.37 -31.76 6.42
N SER A 311 -10.66 -30.66 6.67
CA SER A 311 -9.21 -30.69 6.88
C SER A 311 -8.83 -31.35 8.21
N LYS A 312 -9.50 -30.97 9.29
CA LYS A 312 -9.24 -31.41 10.69
C LYS A 312 -7.75 -31.60 11.00
N LEU A 313 -6.91 -30.72 10.45
CA LEU A 313 -5.45 -30.78 10.60
C LEU A 313 -5.04 -30.82 12.07
N GLY A 314 -5.88 -30.21 12.90
CA GLY A 314 -5.72 -30.18 14.33
C GLY A 314 -5.88 -31.51 15.03
N GLU A 315 -6.73 -32.41 14.57
CA GLU A 315 -7.17 -33.60 15.28
C GLU A 315 -6.61 -34.90 14.70
N THR A 316 -6.63 -35.06 13.39
CA THR A 316 -6.50 -36.38 12.73
C THR A 316 -5.23 -36.53 11.90
N MET A 317 -4.40 -35.49 11.73
CA MET A 317 -3.25 -35.60 10.85
C MET A 317 -1.97 -36.03 11.59
N PRO A 318 -1.31 -37.12 11.18
CA PRO A 318 -0.01 -37.54 11.70
C PRO A 318 1.09 -36.49 11.57
N ARG A 319 0.95 -35.58 10.60
CA ARG A 319 1.76 -34.39 10.36
C ARG A 319 2.10 -33.64 11.64
N ARG A 320 1.30 -33.72 12.68
CA ARG A 320 1.48 -32.99 13.93
C ARG A 320 2.52 -33.52 14.87
N SER A 321 2.60 -34.81 15.00
CA SER A 321 3.36 -35.46 16.10
C SER A 321 4.79 -35.79 15.71
N GLU A 322 5.05 -36.09 14.44
CA GLU A 322 6.34 -36.59 13.99
C GLU A 322 7.12 -35.56 13.16
N ILE A 323 6.44 -34.75 12.31
CA ILE A 323 7.08 -33.84 11.36
C ILE A 323 6.87 -32.39 11.77
N TRP A 324 5.67 -32.06 12.28
CA TRP A 324 5.27 -30.71 12.68
C TRP A 324 4.81 -30.71 14.13
N PRO A 325 5.74 -30.54 15.10
CA PRO A 325 5.42 -30.63 16.53
C PRO A 325 4.54 -29.49 17.05
N GLN A 326 4.41 -28.41 16.28
CA GLN A 326 3.55 -27.28 16.64
C GLN A 326 2.07 -27.57 16.32
N PRO A 327 1.13 -26.95 17.05
CA PRO A 327 -0.28 -27.01 16.73
C PRO A 327 -0.56 -26.45 15.32
N MET A 328 -1.69 -26.85 14.73
CA MET A 328 -2.20 -26.37 13.44
C MET A 328 -3.63 -25.88 13.60
N GLY A 329 -4.16 -25.17 12.62
CA GLY A 329 -5.51 -24.59 12.67
C GLY A 329 -5.53 -23.23 13.35
N HIS A 330 -4.66 -22.32 12.90
CA HIS A 330 -4.55 -20.96 13.40
C HIS A 330 -5.43 -20.01 12.60
N HIS A 331 -5.72 -18.85 13.13
CA HIS A 331 -6.25 -17.78 12.28
C HIS A 331 -5.12 -17.08 11.52
N VAL A 332 -4.01 -16.74 12.18
CA VAL A 332 -2.81 -16.24 11.51
C VAL A 332 -1.61 -17.11 11.88
N PHE A 333 -0.89 -17.57 10.87
CA PHE A 333 0.27 -18.42 11.05
C PHE A 333 1.52 -17.81 10.39
N LEU A 334 2.53 -17.51 11.19
CA LEU A 334 3.81 -16.93 10.75
C LEU A 334 4.92 -17.94 11.04
N TRP A 335 5.60 -18.46 10.00
CA TRP A 335 6.58 -19.51 10.22
C TRP A 335 7.69 -19.59 9.18
N ARG A 336 8.80 -20.21 9.59
CA ARG A 336 10.06 -20.33 8.83
C ARG A 336 10.79 -19.02 8.59
N ILE A 337 10.36 -17.92 9.18
CA ILE A 337 11.02 -16.63 9.05
C ILE A 337 12.21 -16.62 10.00
N SER A 338 13.42 -16.63 9.45
CA SER A 338 14.66 -16.79 10.24
C SER A 338 15.27 -15.47 10.71
N HIS A 339 14.93 -14.36 10.06
CA HIS A 339 15.45 -13.03 10.37
C HIS A 339 14.51 -11.94 9.83
N ALA A 340 14.70 -10.71 10.33
CA ALA A 340 14.06 -9.51 9.81
C ALA A 340 15.12 -8.54 9.33
N ALA A 341 14.86 -7.86 8.21
CA ALA A 341 15.75 -6.81 7.68
C ALA A 341 15.60 -5.49 8.45
N GLY A 342 14.52 -5.35 9.24
CA GLY A 342 14.26 -4.19 10.10
C GLY A 342 13.45 -3.08 9.47
N ASN A 343 13.00 -3.28 8.23
CA ASN A 343 12.13 -2.37 7.49
C ASN A 343 10.79 -3.00 7.08
N GLU A 344 10.50 -4.17 7.61
CA GLU A 344 9.24 -4.87 7.40
C GLU A 344 8.11 -4.17 8.16
N HIS A 345 6.91 -4.22 7.59
CA HIS A 345 5.72 -3.66 8.19
C HIS A 345 4.52 -4.57 7.94
N PHE A 346 4.10 -5.30 8.96
CA PHE A 346 2.94 -6.17 8.89
C PHE A 346 1.92 -5.79 9.95
N VAL A 347 0.74 -5.35 9.52
CA VAL A 347 -0.35 -4.92 10.40
C VAL A 347 -1.43 -6.00 10.47
N ILE A 348 -1.73 -6.45 11.68
CA ILE A 348 -2.86 -7.33 11.99
C ILE A 348 -3.79 -6.55 12.90
N SER A 349 -4.86 -5.95 12.35
CA SER A 349 -5.69 -5.04 13.13
C SER A 349 -7.19 -5.14 12.86
N ARG A 350 -7.98 -4.82 13.86
CA ARG A 350 -9.46 -4.79 13.81
C ARG A 350 -10.12 -6.09 13.38
N ASN A 351 -9.42 -7.22 13.50
CA ASN A 351 -9.95 -8.52 13.18
C ASN A 351 -10.78 -9.08 14.35
N ARG A 352 -11.71 -9.97 14.02
CA ARG A 352 -12.45 -10.76 14.99
C ARG A 352 -12.02 -12.23 14.88
N PHE A 353 -11.24 -12.70 15.85
CA PHE A 353 -10.75 -14.08 15.93
C PHE A 353 -11.65 -14.94 16.83
N GLY A 354 -12.47 -15.79 16.23
CA GLY A 354 -13.30 -16.78 16.91
C GLY A 354 -12.53 -18.05 17.29
N ASP A 355 -13.25 -19.17 17.47
CA ASP A 355 -12.66 -20.43 17.93
C ASP A 355 -11.57 -20.99 16.99
N ALA A 356 -10.51 -21.53 17.59
CA ALA A 356 -9.42 -22.25 16.93
C ALA A 356 -9.09 -23.50 17.77
N PRO A 357 -9.97 -24.52 17.80
CA PRO A 357 -9.94 -25.60 18.80
C PRO A 357 -8.62 -26.37 18.85
N TYR A 358 -7.91 -26.42 17.74
CA TYR A 358 -6.65 -27.17 17.58
C TYR A 358 -5.43 -26.26 17.42
N GLY A 359 -5.61 -24.95 17.39
CA GLY A 359 -4.57 -23.97 17.13
C GLY A 359 -4.66 -22.74 18.01
N ALA A 360 -4.38 -21.58 17.44
CA ALA A 360 -4.30 -20.29 18.13
C ALA A 360 -4.90 -19.15 17.28
N ALA A 361 -5.16 -18.01 17.92
CA ALA A 361 -5.49 -16.77 17.21
C ALA A 361 -4.33 -16.36 16.29
N ILE A 362 -3.13 -16.22 16.86
CA ILE A 362 -1.91 -15.89 16.11
C ILE A 362 -0.82 -16.83 16.63
N TYR A 363 -0.18 -17.54 15.71
CA TYR A 363 0.90 -18.46 16.05
C TYR A 363 2.13 -18.13 15.22
N SER A 364 3.19 -17.69 15.89
CA SER A 364 4.48 -17.38 15.29
C SER A 364 5.55 -18.34 15.78
N VAL A 365 6.30 -18.96 14.88
CA VAL A 365 7.51 -19.74 15.13
C VAL A 365 8.78 -19.00 14.68
N ASN A 366 8.71 -17.70 14.64
CA ASN A 366 9.79 -16.82 14.21
C ASN A 366 10.73 -16.47 15.36
N ALA A 367 11.87 -15.88 15.00
CA ALA A 367 12.71 -15.18 15.97
C ALA A 367 11.97 -13.97 16.58
N PRO A 368 12.19 -13.65 17.86
CA PRO A 368 11.52 -12.51 18.51
C PRO A 368 11.73 -11.17 17.79
N GLU A 369 12.86 -10.98 17.13
CA GLU A 369 13.18 -9.79 16.36
C GLU A 369 12.24 -9.62 15.15
N ALA A 370 11.93 -10.73 14.46
CA ALA A 370 10.99 -10.72 13.36
C ALA A 370 9.55 -10.45 13.84
N ASP A 371 9.16 -11.05 14.97
CA ASP A 371 7.83 -10.83 15.55
C ASP A 371 7.58 -9.37 15.96
N ARG A 372 8.63 -8.60 16.30
CA ARG A 372 8.49 -7.17 16.62
C ARG A 372 8.11 -6.30 15.44
N MET A 373 8.28 -6.79 14.21
CA MET A 373 7.84 -6.12 12.98
C MET A 373 6.35 -6.33 12.70
N VAL A 374 5.69 -7.17 13.52
CA VAL A 374 4.25 -7.44 13.42
C VAL A 374 3.48 -6.53 14.37
N HIS A 375 2.64 -5.66 13.81
CA HIS A 375 1.86 -4.70 14.56
C HIS A 375 0.46 -5.24 14.84
N LEU A 376 0.15 -5.53 16.12
CA LEU A 376 -1.16 -6.02 16.56
C LEU A 376 -1.97 -4.86 17.13
N GLU A 377 -3.14 -4.56 16.54
CA GLU A 377 -3.93 -3.41 16.97
C GLU A 377 -5.44 -3.70 16.93
N ASN A 378 -6.15 -3.36 18.00
CA ASN A 378 -7.61 -3.36 18.09
C ASN A 378 -8.31 -4.66 17.67
N ASN A 379 -7.64 -5.82 17.72
CA ASN A 379 -8.25 -7.10 17.42
C ASN A 379 -9.16 -7.55 18.56
N GLN A 380 -10.22 -8.30 18.21
CA GLN A 380 -11.15 -8.91 19.15
C GLN A 380 -10.93 -10.43 19.18
N TYR A 381 -10.95 -11.02 20.38
CA TYR A 381 -10.66 -12.44 20.59
C TYR A 381 -11.79 -13.13 21.38
N PRO A 382 -13.01 -13.28 20.80
CA PRO A 382 -14.12 -13.95 21.49
C PRO A 382 -13.97 -15.48 21.53
N MET A 383 -12.76 -16.00 21.53
CA MET A 383 -12.42 -17.41 21.51
C MET A 383 -12.85 -18.11 22.80
N GLN A 384 -13.57 -19.21 22.69
CA GLN A 384 -13.92 -20.10 23.80
C GLN A 384 -13.22 -21.44 23.72
N ARG A 385 -12.90 -21.90 22.49
CA ARG A 385 -12.20 -23.15 22.20
C ARG A 385 -10.92 -22.85 21.46
N TYR A 386 -9.78 -23.17 22.04
CA TYR A 386 -8.46 -23.04 21.45
C TYR A 386 -7.48 -23.99 22.13
N ALA A 387 -6.48 -24.47 21.38
CA ALA A 387 -5.40 -25.27 21.96
C ALA A 387 -4.39 -24.38 22.70
N LEU A 388 -4.18 -23.19 22.17
CA LEU A 388 -3.30 -22.15 22.71
C LEU A 388 -3.90 -20.79 22.33
N PHE A 389 -3.89 -19.81 23.22
CA PHE A 389 -4.42 -18.49 22.86
C PHE A 389 -3.57 -17.81 21.79
N GLY A 390 -2.26 -17.85 21.92
CA GLY A 390 -1.32 -17.35 20.94
C GLY A 390 0.11 -17.72 21.23
N ARG A 391 0.99 -17.54 20.24
CA ARG A 391 2.44 -17.63 20.39
C ARG A 391 3.09 -16.49 19.61
N MET A 392 3.86 -15.68 20.31
CA MET A 392 4.67 -14.61 19.71
C MET A 392 5.94 -14.36 20.57
N TYR A 393 6.97 -13.79 19.99
CA TYR A 393 8.25 -13.48 20.67
C TYR A 393 8.90 -14.71 21.32
N GLY A 394 8.65 -15.88 20.75
CA GLY A 394 9.14 -17.15 21.30
C GLY A 394 8.41 -17.63 22.57
N VAL A 395 7.29 -16.99 22.96
CA VAL A 395 6.53 -17.29 24.18
C VAL A 395 5.14 -17.79 23.82
N ASP A 396 4.71 -18.86 24.51
CA ASP A 396 3.35 -19.38 24.44
C ASP A 396 2.44 -18.65 25.42
N TYR A 397 1.26 -18.28 24.96
CA TYR A 397 0.21 -17.63 25.73
C TYR A 397 -1.00 -18.58 25.84
N PRO A 398 -1.10 -19.33 26.94
CA PRO A 398 -2.16 -20.33 27.10
C PRO A 398 -3.54 -19.73 27.27
N ASP A 399 -3.63 -18.46 27.71
CA ASP A 399 -4.89 -17.77 27.95
C ASP A 399 -4.79 -16.24 27.67
N PRO A 400 -5.95 -15.55 27.58
CA PRO A 400 -5.98 -14.11 27.34
C PRO A 400 -5.23 -13.27 28.37
N SER A 401 -5.21 -13.70 29.63
CA SER A 401 -4.60 -12.93 30.72
C SER A 401 -3.07 -12.88 30.60
N ALA A 402 -2.47 -13.99 30.18
CA ALA A 402 -1.06 -14.08 29.89
C ALA A 402 -0.68 -13.19 28.70
N TRP A 403 -1.51 -13.18 27.66
CA TRP A 403 -1.34 -12.31 26.47
C TRP A 403 -1.41 -10.82 26.83
N GLU A 404 -2.46 -10.42 27.60
CA GLU A 404 -2.64 -9.03 28.02
C GLU A 404 -1.54 -8.56 28.97
N SER A 405 -1.08 -9.43 29.89
CA SER A 405 0.00 -9.11 30.83
C SER A 405 1.29 -8.82 30.09
N ARG A 406 1.62 -9.64 29.08
CA ARG A 406 2.80 -9.45 28.23
C ARG A 406 2.70 -8.14 27.44
N ARG A 407 1.55 -7.85 26.84
CA ARG A 407 1.36 -6.57 26.13
C ARG A 407 1.47 -5.35 27.03
N LYS A 408 1.02 -5.45 28.30
CA LYS A 408 1.22 -4.40 29.30
C LYS A 408 2.70 -4.21 29.66
N GLU A 409 3.47 -5.29 29.70
CA GLU A 409 4.92 -5.23 29.94
C GLU A 409 5.67 -4.66 28.73
N GLU A 410 5.29 -5.04 27.53
CA GLU A 410 5.85 -4.51 26.28
C GLU A 410 5.57 -3.01 26.14
N ARG A 411 4.33 -2.57 26.41
CA ARG A 411 3.98 -1.15 26.47
C ARG A 411 4.73 -0.39 27.57
N LYS A 412 5.22 -1.07 28.62
CA LYS A 412 6.08 -0.46 29.63
C LYS A 412 7.54 -0.42 29.25
N SER A 413 7.99 -1.37 28.42
CA SER A 413 9.34 -1.42 27.84
C SER A 413 9.48 -0.57 26.58
N GLU A 414 8.41 -0.41 25.82
CA GLU A 414 8.23 0.70 24.88
C GLU A 414 8.11 1.95 25.75
N ASN A 415 9.13 2.78 25.71
CA ASN A 415 9.11 4.12 26.31
C ASN A 415 7.72 4.71 26.10
N PRO A 416 6.94 5.09 27.16
CA PRO A 416 5.55 5.54 26.96
C PRO A 416 5.58 6.57 25.86
N MET A 417 4.73 6.40 24.80
CA MET A 417 4.74 7.31 23.66
C MET A 417 4.71 8.72 24.23
N ARG A 418 5.85 9.41 24.19
CA ARG A 418 6.00 10.73 24.78
C ARG A 418 5.24 11.69 23.89
N VAL A 419 4.17 12.26 24.38
CA VAL A 419 3.48 13.35 23.68
C VAL A 419 4.37 14.58 23.74
N PHE A 420 4.91 15.01 22.62
CA PHE A 420 5.70 16.22 22.53
C PHE A 420 4.80 17.45 22.43
N THR A 421 5.07 18.45 23.26
CA THR A 421 4.40 19.75 23.16
C THR A 421 5.05 20.61 22.10
N VAL A 422 4.25 21.37 21.36
CA VAL A 422 4.67 22.14 20.19
C VAL A 422 4.26 23.61 20.34
N ALA A 423 5.20 24.52 20.15
CA ALA A 423 4.97 25.94 19.96
C ALA A 423 5.12 26.30 18.47
N LEU A 424 4.10 26.88 17.86
CA LEU A 424 4.11 27.31 16.47
C LEU A 424 4.55 28.77 16.36
N ILE A 425 5.55 29.04 15.53
CA ILE A 425 6.02 30.38 15.18
C ILE A 425 5.83 30.56 13.67
N GLY A 426 4.86 31.41 13.28
CA GLY A 426 4.40 31.54 11.91
C GLY A 426 3.22 30.60 11.60
N ALA A 427 2.00 31.12 11.73
CA ALA A 427 0.75 30.38 11.56
C ALA A 427 0.14 30.56 10.15
N GLY A 428 0.96 30.87 9.17
CA GLY A 428 0.59 30.86 7.76
C GLY A 428 0.35 29.44 7.23
N ASN A 429 0.16 29.31 5.91
CA ASN A 429 -0.21 28.04 5.25
C ASN A 429 0.65 26.85 5.70
N ARG A 430 1.99 26.99 5.79
CA ARG A 430 2.86 25.87 6.17
C ARG A 430 2.72 25.49 7.66
N GLY A 431 2.70 26.48 8.54
CA GLY A 431 2.51 26.27 9.97
C GLY A 431 1.18 25.59 10.28
N GLU A 432 0.11 26.02 9.61
CA GLU A 432 -1.22 25.44 9.72
C GLU A 432 -1.23 23.95 9.27
N ILE A 433 -0.64 23.64 8.11
CA ILE A 433 -0.56 22.25 7.59
C ILE A 433 0.12 21.33 8.61
N TYR A 434 1.28 21.72 9.15
CA TYR A 434 1.99 20.88 10.12
C TYR A 434 1.19 20.66 11.39
N THR A 435 0.57 21.72 11.93
CA THR A 435 -0.21 21.59 13.15
C THR A 435 -1.53 20.86 12.94
N ASP A 436 -2.16 20.97 11.78
CA ASP A 436 -3.34 20.17 11.42
C ASP A 436 -3.00 18.68 11.35
N ILE A 437 -1.85 18.30 10.76
CA ILE A 437 -1.37 16.91 10.78
C ILE A 437 -1.08 16.46 12.22
N MET A 438 -0.38 17.27 13.02
CA MET A 438 -0.10 16.95 14.43
C MET A 438 -1.39 16.76 15.25
N LYS A 439 -2.45 17.48 14.94
CA LYS A 439 -3.77 17.32 15.56
C LYS A 439 -4.39 15.95 15.27
N THR A 440 -4.10 15.34 14.13
CA THR A 440 -4.54 13.97 13.81
C THR A 440 -3.72 12.88 14.53
N LEU A 441 -2.64 13.27 15.21
CA LEU A 441 -1.71 12.40 15.94
C LEU A 441 -1.60 12.82 17.43
N PRO A 442 -2.72 12.84 18.19
CA PRO A 442 -2.75 13.37 19.55
C PRO A 442 -1.91 12.54 20.54
N GLU A 443 -1.62 11.29 20.20
CA GLU A 443 -0.73 10.41 20.96
C GLU A 443 0.75 10.77 20.78
N LYS A 444 1.10 11.55 19.75
CA LYS A 444 2.46 11.96 19.42
C LYS A 444 2.73 13.44 19.73
N PHE A 445 1.78 14.31 19.42
CA PHE A 445 1.95 15.75 19.48
C PHE A 445 0.78 16.49 20.11
N ARG A 446 1.06 17.60 20.75
CA ARG A 446 0.09 18.57 21.23
C ARG A 446 0.58 20.00 21.02
N VAL A 447 -0.09 20.77 20.18
CA VAL A 447 0.17 22.20 20.01
C VAL A 447 -0.30 22.93 21.25
N VAL A 448 0.54 23.79 21.84
CA VAL A 448 0.29 24.44 23.12
C VAL A 448 0.49 25.96 23.08
N ALA A 449 1.10 26.51 22.05
CA ALA A 449 1.30 27.95 21.88
C ALA A 449 1.39 28.31 20.40
N VAL A 450 1.06 29.57 20.06
CA VAL A 450 1.18 30.12 18.71
C VAL A 450 1.66 31.58 18.74
N ALA A 451 2.51 31.94 17.78
CA ALA A 451 2.90 33.34 17.50
C ALA A 451 2.80 33.63 16.01
N ASP A 452 2.04 34.67 15.62
CA ASP A 452 1.93 35.16 14.24
C ASP A 452 1.45 36.63 14.28
N PRO A 453 1.99 37.56 13.47
CA PRO A 453 1.51 38.93 13.44
C PRO A 453 0.08 39.06 12.87
N ASN A 454 -0.39 38.12 12.06
CA ASN A 454 -1.74 38.13 11.52
C ASN A 454 -2.74 37.54 12.52
N GLU A 455 -3.67 38.37 12.97
CA GLU A 455 -4.70 38.03 13.94
C GLU A 455 -5.58 36.83 13.47
N ASN A 456 -6.00 36.84 12.21
CA ASN A 456 -6.81 35.75 11.65
C ASN A 456 -6.08 34.39 11.72
N HIS A 457 -4.78 34.36 11.49
CA HIS A 457 -3.97 33.15 11.58
C HIS A 457 -3.86 32.67 13.03
N ARG A 458 -3.60 33.58 13.97
CA ARG A 458 -3.51 33.25 15.40
C ARG A 458 -4.83 32.68 15.94
N GLU A 459 -5.95 33.37 15.66
CA GLU A 459 -7.28 32.95 16.10
C GLU A 459 -7.66 31.57 15.52
N ASN A 460 -7.33 31.32 14.25
CA ASN A 460 -7.58 30.03 13.63
C ASN A 460 -6.85 28.89 14.36
N ILE A 461 -5.54 29.06 14.65
CA ILE A 461 -4.77 28.05 15.39
C ILE A 461 -5.25 27.94 16.84
N GLN A 462 -5.54 29.07 17.50
CA GLN A 462 -6.08 29.07 18.85
C GLN A 462 -7.36 28.24 18.93
N HIS A 463 -8.31 28.51 18.04
CA HIS A 463 -9.58 27.78 18.01
C HIS A 463 -9.40 26.30 17.68
N LYS A 464 -8.58 25.98 16.65
CA LYS A 464 -8.34 24.59 16.24
C LYS A 464 -7.74 23.72 17.33
N HIS A 465 -6.84 24.28 18.14
CA HIS A 465 -6.08 23.54 19.15
C HIS A 465 -6.53 23.83 20.59
N GLY A 466 -7.52 24.69 20.77
CA GLY A 466 -8.04 25.06 22.10
C GLY A 466 -7.00 25.74 22.98
N LEU A 467 -6.22 26.66 22.42
CA LEU A 467 -5.15 27.34 23.16
C LEU A 467 -5.73 28.40 24.10
N PRO A 468 -5.21 28.52 25.33
CA PRO A 468 -5.60 29.62 26.23
C PRO A 468 -5.02 30.97 25.74
N ASP A 469 -5.67 32.08 26.10
CA ASP A 469 -5.32 33.42 25.59
C ASP A 469 -3.87 33.81 25.92
N ASP A 470 -3.34 33.39 27.06
CA ASP A 470 -1.98 33.65 27.49
C ASP A 470 -0.91 32.81 26.76
N HIS A 471 -1.33 31.94 25.83
CA HIS A 471 -0.46 31.16 24.94
C HIS A 471 -0.57 31.58 23.45
N VAL A 472 -1.20 32.73 23.19
CA VAL A 472 -1.39 33.30 21.85
C VAL A 472 -0.66 34.63 21.76
N PHE A 473 0.34 34.73 20.90
CA PHE A 473 1.27 35.85 20.84
C PHE A 473 1.26 36.52 19.47
N GLU A 474 1.44 37.81 19.44
CA GLU A 474 1.56 38.59 18.18
C GLU A 474 2.92 38.40 17.49
N THR A 475 3.97 38.18 18.29
CA THR A 475 5.33 38.05 17.77
C THR A 475 6.06 36.85 18.40
N TRP A 476 7.05 36.33 17.68
CA TRP A 476 7.87 35.25 18.16
C TRP A 476 8.72 35.65 19.39
N GLU A 477 9.09 36.94 19.50
CA GLU A 477 9.81 37.48 20.64
C GLU A 477 8.97 37.41 21.92
N GLN A 478 7.67 37.71 21.82
CA GLN A 478 6.75 37.58 22.96
C GLN A 478 6.66 36.15 23.42
N LEU A 479 6.51 35.21 22.48
CA LEU A 479 6.44 33.78 22.78
C LEU A 479 7.75 33.27 23.42
N LEU A 480 8.90 33.57 22.82
CA LEU A 480 10.20 33.10 23.30
C LEU A 480 10.75 33.95 24.49
N SER A 481 10.05 34.98 24.93
CA SER A 481 10.34 35.63 26.20
C SER A 481 9.66 34.99 27.39
N GLN A 482 8.70 34.08 27.15
CA GLN A 482 8.08 33.28 28.20
C GLN A 482 9.03 32.19 28.71
N PRO A 483 8.84 31.65 29.92
CA PRO A 483 9.44 30.37 30.28
C PRO A 483 9.12 29.33 29.22
N LYS A 484 10.05 28.39 28.94
CA LYS A 484 9.89 27.38 27.88
C LYS A 484 8.52 26.71 27.95
N LEU A 485 7.67 26.96 26.93
CA LEU A 485 6.29 26.51 26.88
C LEU A 485 6.12 25.12 26.26
N ALA A 486 7.06 24.69 25.41
CA ALA A 486 6.93 23.45 24.62
C ALA A 486 8.26 22.71 24.48
N ASP A 487 8.19 21.45 24.07
CA ASP A 487 9.38 20.66 23.73
C ASP A 487 9.98 21.09 22.39
N ILE A 488 9.13 21.33 21.40
CA ILE A 488 9.50 21.62 20.00
C ILE A 488 8.99 23.02 19.62
N ALA A 489 9.81 23.80 18.95
CA ALA A 489 9.39 24.98 18.20
C ALA A 489 9.30 24.64 16.71
N VAL A 490 8.10 24.76 16.13
CA VAL A 490 7.89 24.69 14.67
C VAL A 490 7.95 26.12 14.16
N ILE A 491 8.95 26.42 13.30
CA ILE A 491 9.18 27.75 12.76
C ILE A 491 8.86 27.72 11.26
N ALA A 492 7.76 28.37 10.90
CA ALA A 492 7.21 28.44 9.54
C ALA A 492 6.91 29.89 9.11
N THR A 493 7.84 30.77 9.44
CA THR A 493 7.81 32.19 9.10
C THR A 493 8.23 32.45 7.64
N GLN A 494 8.36 33.74 7.25
CA GLN A 494 8.97 34.12 5.97
C GLN A 494 10.47 33.77 5.98
N ASP A 495 11.04 33.43 4.81
CA ASP A 495 12.44 33.02 4.64
C ASP A 495 13.45 33.91 5.37
N SER A 496 13.26 35.25 5.34
CA SER A 496 14.13 36.20 6.00
C SER A 496 14.00 36.22 7.52
N MET A 497 12.99 35.56 8.07
CA MET A 497 12.67 35.54 9.49
C MET A 497 12.93 34.13 10.11
N HIS A 498 13.69 33.28 9.47
CA HIS A 498 14.01 31.94 9.98
C HIS A 498 15.12 32.01 11.06
N TYR A 499 16.16 32.77 10.81
CA TYR A 499 17.40 32.71 11.58
C TYR A 499 17.23 33.12 13.05
N GLU A 500 16.71 34.34 13.31
CA GLU A 500 16.64 34.88 14.66
C GLU A 500 15.76 34.02 15.61
N PRO A 501 14.51 33.68 15.25
CA PRO A 501 13.67 32.85 16.12
C PRO A 501 14.25 31.45 16.32
N ALA A 502 14.89 30.86 15.31
CA ALA A 502 15.51 29.56 15.43
C ALA A 502 16.75 29.59 16.36
N MET A 503 17.60 30.60 16.22
CA MET A 503 18.76 30.80 17.11
C MET A 503 18.33 30.94 18.57
N LYS A 504 17.28 31.74 18.83
CA LYS A 504 16.77 31.92 20.18
C LYS A 504 16.08 30.66 20.72
N ALA A 505 15.21 30.00 19.93
CA ALA A 505 14.53 28.80 20.35
C ALA A 505 15.54 27.69 20.75
N LEU A 506 16.59 27.48 19.92
CA LEU A 506 17.66 26.52 20.24
C LEU A 506 18.41 26.88 21.55
N ALA A 507 18.68 28.20 21.77
CA ALA A 507 19.32 28.67 23.01
C ALA A 507 18.42 28.48 24.23
N ASP A 508 17.11 28.67 24.08
CA ASP A 508 16.12 28.52 25.17
C ASP A 508 15.76 27.03 25.42
N GLY A 509 16.39 26.11 24.67
CA GLY A 509 16.28 24.69 24.91
C GLY A 509 15.15 23.99 24.16
N TYR A 510 14.53 24.62 23.18
CA TYR A 510 13.61 23.95 22.27
C TYR A 510 14.38 23.08 21.28
N ASP A 511 13.79 21.94 20.92
CA ASP A 511 14.15 21.28 19.69
C ASP A 511 13.38 21.96 18.54
N VAL A 512 13.93 21.98 17.32
CA VAL A 512 13.40 22.86 16.27
C VAL A 512 13.08 22.08 14.99
N LEU A 513 11.87 22.28 14.48
CA LEU A 513 11.50 21.98 13.10
C LEU A 513 11.40 23.31 12.34
N LEU A 514 12.28 23.53 11.36
CA LEU A 514 12.38 24.79 10.62
C LEU A 514 11.95 24.61 9.17
N GLU A 515 11.07 25.50 8.70
CA GLU A 515 10.71 25.54 7.28
C GLU A 515 11.92 25.85 6.38
N LYS A 516 11.84 25.33 5.14
CA LYS A 516 12.84 25.63 4.12
C LYS A 516 12.64 27.03 3.51
N PRO A 517 13.69 27.68 3.02
CA PRO A 517 15.09 27.31 3.11
C PRO A 517 15.63 27.46 4.55
N LEU A 518 16.68 26.73 4.88
CA LEU A 518 17.28 26.76 6.22
C LEU A 518 17.56 28.19 6.70
N ALA A 519 18.24 28.99 5.88
CA ALA A 519 18.49 30.42 6.08
C ALA A 519 18.86 31.06 4.74
N ARG A 520 19.13 32.37 4.75
CA ARG A 520 19.42 33.13 3.53
C ARG A 520 20.89 33.15 3.11
N THR A 521 21.78 32.93 4.06
CA THR A 521 23.23 32.95 3.82
C THR A 521 23.91 31.70 4.40
N GLU A 522 25.10 31.40 3.91
CA GLU A 522 25.92 30.32 4.41
C GLU A 522 26.27 30.51 5.90
N ASP A 523 26.64 31.74 6.30
CA ASP A 523 26.97 32.04 7.69
C ASP A 523 25.79 31.78 8.64
N GLU A 524 24.58 32.15 8.23
CA GLU A 524 23.36 31.87 9.00
C GLU A 524 23.10 30.35 9.08
N CYS A 525 23.27 29.59 7.99
CA CYS A 525 23.12 28.14 7.99
C CYS A 525 24.11 27.48 8.95
N VAL A 526 25.37 27.86 8.88
CA VAL A 526 26.44 27.35 9.78
C VAL A 526 26.17 27.77 11.21
N GLY A 527 25.70 29.02 11.42
CA GLY A 527 25.30 29.54 12.73
C GLY A 527 24.25 28.68 13.41
N LEU A 528 23.16 28.34 12.70
CA LEU A 528 22.08 27.47 13.20
C LEU A 528 22.56 26.08 13.57
N LEU A 529 23.35 25.45 12.72
CA LEU A 529 23.92 24.11 13.01
C LEU A 529 24.83 24.12 14.23
N ASN A 530 25.67 25.16 14.36
CA ASN A 530 26.55 25.32 15.52
C ASN A 530 25.74 25.60 16.79
N GLN A 531 24.67 26.37 16.70
CA GLN A 531 23.79 26.64 17.84
C GLN A 531 23.10 25.36 18.33
N ALA A 532 22.54 24.56 17.40
CA ALA A 532 21.91 23.29 17.73
C ALA A 532 22.91 22.34 18.43
N ARG A 533 24.11 22.21 17.89
CA ARG A 533 25.20 21.40 18.49
C ARG A 533 25.61 21.94 19.86
N LYS A 534 25.78 23.24 20.00
CA LYS A 534 26.20 23.91 21.24
C LYS A 534 25.25 23.63 22.40
N TYR A 535 23.93 23.63 22.11
CA TYR A 535 22.91 23.44 23.13
C TYR A 535 22.38 21.99 23.17
N GLY A 536 22.94 21.09 22.36
CA GLY A 536 22.51 19.69 22.29
C GLY A 536 21.03 19.52 21.90
N ARG A 537 20.56 20.37 20.98
CA ARG A 537 19.17 20.35 20.53
C ARG A 537 19.01 19.61 19.22
N LYS A 538 17.89 18.92 19.08
CA LYS A 538 17.49 18.33 17.82
C LYS A 538 17.02 19.44 16.87
N PHE A 539 17.50 19.36 15.63
CA PHE A 539 17.22 20.37 14.62
C PHE A 539 16.91 19.70 13.28
N MET A 540 15.75 19.97 12.74
CA MET A 540 15.25 19.33 11.51
C MET A 540 14.74 20.40 10.56
N VAL A 541 15.05 20.26 9.26
CA VAL A 541 14.62 21.19 8.19
C VAL A 541 13.55 20.54 7.35
N CYS A 542 12.54 21.33 6.94
CA CYS A 542 11.37 20.83 6.20
C CYS A 542 11.66 20.52 4.73
N HIS A 543 12.63 19.67 4.44
CA HIS A 543 12.82 19.10 3.10
C HIS A 543 11.83 17.96 2.85
N VAL A 544 10.55 18.31 2.76
CA VAL A 544 9.41 17.38 2.77
C VAL A 544 9.46 16.31 1.68
N LEU A 545 10.10 16.58 0.54
CA LEU A 545 10.18 15.63 -0.57
C LEU A 545 10.92 14.33 -0.22
N ARG A 546 11.92 14.37 0.67
CA ARG A 546 12.60 13.17 1.18
C ARG A 546 11.64 12.19 1.85
N TYR A 547 10.56 12.71 2.44
CA TYR A 547 9.59 11.97 3.25
C TYR A 547 8.34 11.56 2.48
N THR A 548 8.30 11.83 1.16
CA THR A 548 7.25 11.30 0.30
C THR A 548 7.42 9.79 0.15
N PRO A 549 6.35 8.99 0.08
CA PRO A 549 6.44 7.58 -0.26
C PRO A 549 7.25 7.34 -1.54
N PHE A 550 7.06 8.19 -2.53
CA PHE A 550 7.75 8.13 -3.81
C PHE A 550 9.28 8.25 -3.68
N TYR A 551 9.80 9.36 -3.16
CA TYR A 551 11.25 9.53 -3.06
C TYR A 551 11.89 8.66 -1.98
N SER A 552 11.16 8.29 -0.94
CA SER A 552 11.59 7.27 0.01
C SER A 552 11.81 5.92 -0.67
N ARG A 553 10.91 5.51 -1.57
CA ARG A 553 11.07 4.28 -2.36
C ARG A 553 12.24 4.38 -3.35
N VAL A 554 12.37 5.51 -4.05
CA VAL A 554 13.52 5.77 -4.93
C VAL A 554 14.84 5.62 -4.17
N LYS A 555 14.91 6.25 -2.99
CA LYS A 555 16.10 6.18 -2.13
C LYS A 555 16.40 4.76 -1.68
N GLN A 556 15.38 4.02 -1.26
CA GLN A 556 15.52 2.63 -0.87
C GLN A 556 16.08 1.78 -2.02
N LEU A 557 15.55 1.91 -3.23
CA LEU A 557 16.05 1.17 -4.42
C LEU A 557 17.52 1.49 -4.73
N ILE A 558 17.91 2.75 -4.58
CA ILE A 558 19.31 3.16 -4.73
C ILE A 558 20.19 2.52 -3.64
N ASP A 559 19.72 2.52 -2.39
CA ASP A 559 20.47 1.97 -1.24
C ASP A 559 20.56 0.44 -1.29
N GLU A 560 19.57 -0.23 -1.84
CA GLU A 560 19.56 -1.66 -2.16
C GLU A 560 20.53 -2.01 -3.32
N GLY A 561 21.08 -1.00 -4.00
CA GLY A 561 22.07 -1.18 -5.09
C GLY A 561 21.46 -1.66 -6.41
N VAL A 562 20.14 -1.45 -6.60
CA VAL A 562 19.42 -1.84 -7.83
C VAL A 562 20.05 -1.24 -9.09
N LEU A 563 20.53 0.00 -9.00
CA LEU A 563 21.21 0.69 -10.09
C LEU A 563 22.74 0.52 -10.08
N GLY A 564 23.30 -0.15 -9.07
CA GLY A 564 24.75 -0.13 -8.81
C GLY A 564 25.24 1.25 -8.40
N ASP A 565 26.44 1.65 -8.80
CA ASP A 565 26.97 2.99 -8.55
C ASP A 565 26.27 4.02 -9.44
N ILE A 566 25.72 5.07 -8.85
CA ILE A 566 25.10 6.16 -9.61
C ILE A 566 26.21 6.94 -10.33
N VAL A 567 26.06 7.07 -11.65
CA VAL A 567 26.99 7.76 -12.55
C VAL A 567 26.51 9.18 -12.83
N THR A 568 25.22 9.33 -13.15
CA THR A 568 24.65 10.66 -13.43
C THR A 568 23.15 10.70 -13.13
N ILE A 569 22.67 11.89 -12.74
CA ILE A 569 21.23 12.20 -12.56
C ILE A 569 20.87 13.37 -13.46
N VAL A 570 19.80 13.23 -14.24
CA VAL A 570 19.13 14.33 -14.93
C VAL A 570 17.80 14.59 -14.24
N HIS A 571 17.61 15.78 -13.71
CA HIS A 571 16.43 16.14 -12.94
C HIS A 571 15.77 17.41 -13.47
N THR A 572 14.46 17.41 -13.55
CA THR A 572 13.70 18.58 -13.97
C THR A 572 12.62 18.91 -12.96
N GLU A 573 12.46 20.19 -12.64
CA GLU A 573 11.29 20.72 -11.97
C GLU A 573 10.47 21.59 -12.92
N GLY A 574 9.29 21.13 -13.24
CA GLY A 574 8.26 21.92 -13.88
C GLY A 574 7.46 22.68 -12.85
N LEU A 575 7.76 23.96 -12.66
CA LEU A 575 7.06 24.76 -11.67
C LEU A 575 5.61 25.10 -12.07
N GLY A 576 5.35 25.15 -13.37
CA GLY A 576 4.07 25.57 -13.93
C GLY A 576 3.91 27.10 -14.00
N ASN A 577 3.38 27.56 -15.11
CA ASN A 577 3.31 28.99 -15.43
C ASN A 577 2.37 29.78 -14.49
N ILE A 578 1.28 29.15 -14.07
CA ILE A 578 0.30 29.80 -13.16
C ILE A 578 0.89 29.89 -11.75
N HIS A 579 1.56 28.85 -11.24
CA HIS A 579 2.24 28.88 -9.96
C HIS A 579 3.35 29.95 -9.94
N GLN A 580 4.17 30.03 -11.01
CA GLN A 580 5.16 31.11 -11.15
C GLN A 580 4.51 32.47 -11.03
N SER A 581 3.43 32.73 -11.80
CA SER A 581 2.77 34.02 -11.83
C SER A 581 2.18 34.44 -10.47
N HIS A 582 1.71 33.47 -9.69
CA HIS A 582 1.16 33.68 -8.35
C HIS A 582 2.25 33.93 -7.33
N SER A 583 3.20 33.01 -7.20
CA SER A 583 4.16 32.97 -6.08
C SER A 583 5.43 33.77 -6.35
N PHE A 584 5.96 33.72 -7.58
CA PHE A 584 7.28 34.23 -7.94
C PHE A 584 7.24 35.44 -8.88
N VAL A 585 6.06 35.96 -9.16
CA VAL A 585 5.86 37.23 -9.84
C VAL A 585 5.09 38.21 -8.95
N ARG A 586 3.86 37.82 -8.51
CA ARG A 586 3.01 38.65 -7.67
C ARG A 586 3.21 38.42 -6.17
N GLY A 587 3.60 37.22 -5.79
CA GLY A 587 3.74 36.79 -4.40
C GLY A 587 5.05 37.23 -3.73
N ASN A 588 5.22 36.78 -2.51
CA ASN A 588 6.32 37.19 -1.64
C ASN A 588 7.70 36.76 -2.15
N TRP A 589 7.78 35.70 -2.99
CA TRP A 589 9.03 35.21 -3.55
C TRP A 589 9.40 35.80 -4.91
N GLY A 590 8.68 36.81 -5.35
CA GLY A 590 8.92 37.48 -6.64
C GLY A 590 10.17 38.35 -6.68
N ASN A 591 10.70 38.79 -5.54
CA ASN A 591 11.80 39.71 -5.47
C ASN A 591 12.90 39.24 -4.51
N THR A 592 14.12 39.16 -5.01
CA THR A 592 15.28 38.61 -4.29
C THR A 592 15.65 39.41 -3.04
N ALA A 593 15.44 40.73 -3.04
CA ALA A 593 15.70 41.55 -1.87
C ALA A 593 14.68 41.34 -0.75
N LYS A 594 13.44 40.99 -1.09
CA LYS A 594 12.35 40.75 -0.15
C LYS A 594 12.36 39.31 0.38
N SER A 595 12.78 38.34 -0.43
CA SER A 595 12.86 36.92 -0.07
C SER A 595 14.22 36.33 -0.39
N ASN A 596 14.34 35.54 -1.47
CA ASN A 596 15.57 34.89 -1.90
C ASN A 596 15.58 34.71 -3.42
N PHE A 597 16.73 34.32 -3.98
CA PHE A 597 16.81 33.86 -5.37
C PHE A 597 16.11 32.53 -5.55
N MET A 598 15.62 32.23 -6.76
CA MET A 598 14.76 31.09 -7.09
C MET A 598 15.34 29.74 -6.64
N LEU A 599 16.65 29.49 -6.84
CA LEU A 599 17.28 28.24 -6.48
C LEU A 599 17.21 27.96 -4.96
N LEU A 600 17.24 29.01 -4.13
CA LEU A 600 17.12 28.86 -2.68
C LEU A 600 15.65 28.86 -2.23
N ALA A 601 14.83 29.78 -2.73
CA ALA A 601 13.43 29.91 -2.30
C ALA A 601 12.56 28.71 -2.70
N LYS A 602 12.80 28.13 -3.88
CA LYS A 602 12.00 27.05 -4.45
C LYS A 602 12.78 25.76 -4.69
N SER A 603 13.83 25.82 -5.50
CA SER A 603 14.53 24.62 -5.97
C SER A 603 15.53 24.06 -4.95
N CYS A 604 15.56 24.59 -3.73
CA CYS A 604 16.30 23.97 -2.64
C CYS A 604 15.82 22.53 -2.36
N HIS A 605 14.53 22.24 -2.58
CA HIS A 605 14.01 20.87 -2.53
C HIS A 605 14.69 19.94 -3.53
N ASP A 606 14.92 20.42 -4.73
CA ASP A 606 15.45 19.65 -5.85
C ASP A 606 16.97 19.44 -5.70
N ILE A 607 17.67 20.48 -5.27
CA ILE A 607 19.12 20.38 -4.95
C ILE A 607 19.34 19.47 -3.74
N ASP A 608 18.47 19.54 -2.75
CA ASP A 608 18.47 18.65 -1.59
C ASP A 608 18.25 17.19 -1.99
N LEU A 609 17.25 16.91 -2.84
CA LEU A 609 17.01 15.56 -3.37
C LEU A 609 18.24 15.02 -4.12
N LEU A 610 18.82 15.83 -5.01
CA LEU A 610 20.00 15.41 -5.77
C LEU A 610 21.17 15.05 -4.84
N GLN A 611 21.44 15.90 -3.84
CA GLN A 611 22.51 15.65 -2.87
C GLN A 611 22.22 14.38 -2.03
N TRP A 612 20.97 14.19 -1.61
CA TRP A 612 20.53 13.05 -0.81
C TRP A 612 20.57 11.73 -1.57
N LEU A 613 20.11 11.73 -2.84
CA LEU A 613 20.13 10.54 -3.68
C LEU A 613 21.55 10.13 -4.09
N MET A 614 22.42 11.12 -4.39
CA MET A 614 23.81 10.86 -4.75
C MET A 614 24.66 10.33 -3.60
N LYS A 615 24.37 10.73 -2.33
CA LYS A 615 25.20 10.40 -1.14
C LYS A 615 26.68 10.77 -1.27
N LYS A 616 27.02 11.77 -2.07
CA LYS A 616 28.39 12.17 -2.41
C LYS A 616 28.55 13.68 -2.24
N LYS A 617 29.78 14.13 -2.01
CA LYS A 617 30.06 15.56 -1.81
C LYS A 617 30.14 16.27 -3.18
N CYS A 618 29.27 17.27 -3.39
CA CYS A 618 29.40 18.15 -4.54
C CYS A 618 30.69 18.98 -4.45
N THR A 619 31.53 18.91 -5.48
CA THR A 619 32.85 19.59 -5.54
C THR A 619 32.87 20.74 -6.52
N LYS A 620 31.99 20.75 -7.52
CA LYS A 620 31.84 21.82 -8.51
C LYS A 620 30.39 22.05 -8.85
N ILE A 621 30.01 23.31 -9.02
CA ILE A 621 28.68 23.72 -9.45
C ILE A 621 28.77 24.83 -10.49
N GLN A 622 27.89 24.80 -11.49
CA GLN A 622 27.73 25.83 -12.48
C GLN A 622 26.26 26.06 -12.76
N SER A 623 25.81 27.33 -12.85
CA SER A 623 24.41 27.62 -13.07
C SER A 623 24.23 28.78 -14.06
N PHE A 624 23.17 28.68 -14.87
CA PHE A 624 22.70 29.72 -15.76
C PHE A 624 21.19 29.86 -15.61
N GLY A 625 20.70 31.08 -15.53
CA GLY A 625 19.27 31.39 -15.45
C GLY A 625 19.00 32.83 -15.76
N SER A 626 17.78 33.14 -16.14
CA SER A 626 17.37 34.52 -16.38
C SER A 626 15.87 34.72 -16.22
N LEU A 627 15.44 35.97 -16.05
CA LEU A 627 14.05 36.36 -16.19
C LEU A 627 13.80 36.83 -17.63
N GLN A 628 13.08 36.03 -18.41
CA GLN A 628 12.84 36.28 -19.84
C GLN A 628 11.43 36.83 -20.15
N TYR A 629 10.43 36.23 -19.52
CA TYR A 629 9.05 36.47 -19.95
C TYR A 629 8.31 37.47 -19.08
N PHE A 630 8.36 37.38 -17.78
CA PHE A 630 7.59 38.21 -16.86
C PHE A 630 8.28 39.55 -16.61
N ARG A 631 8.42 40.32 -17.68
CA ARG A 631 9.11 41.64 -17.70
C ARG A 631 8.25 42.72 -18.33
N ARG A 632 8.50 43.96 -18.00
CA ARG A 632 7.73 45.09 -18.49
C ARG A 632 7.74 45.25 -20.01
N GLU A 633 8.84 44.86 -20.66
CA GLU A 633 8.99 44.91 -22.12
C GLU A 633 8.04 43.95 -22.85
N ASN A 634 7.58 42.95 -22.19
CA ASN A 634 6.63 41.94 -22.73
C ASN A 634 5.17 42.29 -22.41
N ALA A 635 4.89 43.37 -21.71
CA ALA A 635 3.54 43.84 -21.46
C ALA A 635 2.88 44.32 -22.76
N PRO A 636 1.64 43.91 -23.08
CA PRO A 636 0.87 44.57 -24.14
C PRO A 636 0.81 46.09 -23.89
N ALA A 637 0.96 46.90 -24.97
CA ALA A 637 1.10 48.33 -24.87
C ALA A 637 -0.10 49.01 -24.18
N ASP A 638 -1.28 48.47 -24.34
CA ASP A 638 -2.55 48.93 -23.81
C ASP A 638 -2.97 48.22 -22.51
N ALA A 639 -2.12 47.36 -21.95
CA ALA A 639 -2.42 46.69 -20.68
C ALA A 639 -2.36 47.72 -19.53
N PRO A 640 -3.38 47.79 -18.66
CA PRO A 640 -3.36 48.63 -17.48
C PRO A 640 -2.31 48.17 -16.44
N GLU A 641 -2.05 48.98 -15.43
CA GLU A 641 -1.17 48.60 -14.32
C GLU A 641 -1.78 47.42 -13.50
N ARG A 642 -3.09 47.35 -13.43
CA ARG A 642 -3.83 46.31 -12.70
C ARG A 642 -4.85 45.58 -13.60
N CYS A 643 -4.99 44.28 -13.44
CA CYS A 643 -5.93 43.48 -14.22
C CYS A 643 -7.38 43.93 -14.02
N ILE A 644 -7.73 44.37 -12.82
CA ILE A 644 -9.08 44.80 -12.44
C ILE A 644 -9.51 46.16 -13.07
N ASP A 645 -8.58 46.92 -13.62
CA ASP A 645 -8.83 48.25 -14.18
C ASP A 645 -9.29 48.18 -15.66
N GLY A 646 -9.94 47.10 -16.07
CA GLY A 646 -10.50 46.95 -17.40
C GLY A 646 -9.47 46.56 -18.46
N CYS A 647 -8.67 45.54 -18.19
CA CYS A 647 -7.66 45.03 -19.14
C CYS A 647 -8.30 44.50 -20.43
N PRO A 648 -7.94 45.03 -21.64
CA PRO A 648 -8.51 44.56 -22.91
C PRO A 648 -8.08 43.12 -23.27
N HIS A 649 -7.08 42.59 -22.58
CA HIS A 649 -6.59 41.22 -22.78
C HIS A 649 -7.15 40.23 -21.75
N ALA A 650 -8.18 40.58 -20.96
CA ALA A 650 -8.68 39.75 -19.86
C ALA A 650 -9.04 38.33 -20.29
N ASP A 651 -9.71 38.18 -21.46
CA ASP A 651 -10.21 36.90 -21.95
C ASP A 651 -9.11 35.99 -22.48
N THR A 652 -8.02 36.56 -22.98
CA THR A 652 -6.94 35.79 -23.63
C THR A 652 -5.70 35.62 -22.75
N CYS A 653 -5.52 36.48 -21.75
CA CYS A 653 -4.37 36.40 -20.87
C CYS A 653 -4.50 35.28 -19.85
N PRO A 654 -3.61 34.23 -19.86
CA PRO A 654 -3.67 33.14 -18.89
C PRO A 654 -3.42 33.62 -17.44
N TYR A 655 -2.82 34.78 -17.29
CA TYR A 655 -2.41 35.33 -15.99
C TYR A 655 -3.35 36.45 -15.46
N ASN A 656 -4.55 36.60 -16.04
CA ASN A 656 -5.49 37.58 -15.58
C ASN A 656 -5.83 37.40 -14.10
N ALA A 657 -5.53 38.40 -13.27
CA ALA A 657 -5.69 38.33 -11.82
C ALA A 657 -7.16 38.21 -11.39
N VAL A 658 -8.09 38.86 -12.12
CA VAL A 658 -9.52 38.77 -11.82
C VAL A 658 -9.98 37.30 -12.00
N ARG A 659 -9.65 36.71 -13.13
CA ARG A 659 -9.98 35.32 -13.40
C ARG A 659 -9.36 34.33 -12.41
N LEU A 660 -8.06 34.52 -12.06
CA LEU A 660 -7.34 33.61 -11.19
C LEU A 660 -7.77 33.69 -9.72
N TYR A 661 -8.13 34.84 -9.23
CA TYR A 661 -8.37 35.09 -7.80
C TYR A 661 -9.83 35.35 -7.46
N LEU A 662 -10.58 36.03 -8.32
CA LEU A 662 -11.97 36.41 -8.04
C LEU A 662 -12.99 35.47 -8.67
N ASP A 663 -12.80 35.11 -9.95
CA ASP A 663 -13.74 34.27 -10.71
C ASP A 663 -13.56 32.75 -10.39
N ASP A 664 -12.31 32.29 -10.24
CA ASP A 664 -12.01 30.91 -9.87
C ASP A 664 -12.20 30.67 -8.36
N LYS A 665 -13.44 30.45 -7.96
CA LYS A 665 -13.82 30.18 -6.56
C LYS A 665 -13.37 28.83 -6.05
N LYS A 666 -12.95 27.91 -6.92
CA LYS A 666 -12.50 26.57 -6.53
C LYS A 666 -11.05 26.60 -6.00
N ASN A 667 -10.26 27.56 -6.43
CA ASN A 667 -8.87 27.65 -6.02
C ASN A 667 -8.72 28.48 -4.72
N MET A 668 -9.12 27.88 -3.61
CA MET A 668 -9.05 28.53 -2.30
C MET A 668 -7.61 28.90 -1.92
N TRP A 669 -6.61 28.13 -2.32
CA TRP A 669 -5.21 28.44 -2.02
C TRP A 669 -4.80 29.81 -2.56
N PHE A 670 -5.20 30.17 -3.78
CA PHE A 670 -4.92 31.50 -4.34
C PHE A 670 -5.62 32.61 -3.57
N ARG A 671 -6.84 32.37 -3.17
CA ARG A 671 -7.67 33.36 -2.46
C ARG A 671 -7.14 33.61 -1.05
N THR A 672 -6.88 32.54 -0.29
CA THR A 672 -6.35 32.63 1.09
C THR A 672 -4.95 33.24 1.11
N THR A 673 -4.05 32.79 0.22
CA THR A 673 -2.68 33.31 0.18
C THR A 673 -2.64 34.78 -0.22
N SER A 674 -3.46 35.23 -1.17
CA SER A 674 -3.46 36.62 -1.64
C SER A 674 -4.08 37.60 -0.63
N THR A 675 -5.08 37.15 0.14
CA THR A 675 -5.80 38.00 1.10
C THR A 675 -5.24 37.92 2.52
N GLY A 676 -4.51 36.84 2.84
CA GLY A 676 -4.08 36.57 4.23
C GLY A 676 -5.23 36.22 5.16
N LYS A 677 -6.40 35.79 4.62
CA LYS A 677 -7.57 35.37 5.37
C LYS A 677 -7.83 33.89 5.20
N VAL A 678 -8.32 33.22 6.23
CA VAL A 678 -8.64 31.80 6.20
C VAL A 678 -9.86 31.53 5.31
N ASP A 679 -10.89 32.36 5.39
CA ASP A 679 -12.11 32.27 4.58
C ASP A 679 -12.42 33.61 3.89
N PRO A 680 -11.75 33.93 2.77
CA PRO A 680 -11.88 35.23 2.10
C PRO A 680 -13.18 35.35 1.30
N THR A 681 -13.90 36.44 1.52
CA THR A 681 -15.04 36.82 0.68
C THR A 681 -14.58 37.36 -0.67
N ASP A 682 -15.50 37.47 -1.64
CA ASP A 682 -15.22 38.13 -2.93
C ASP A 682 -14.80 39.60 -2.74
N ALA A 683 -15.38 40.32 -1.77
CA ALA A 683 -15.01 41.70 -1.43
C ALA A 683 -13.57 41.78 -0.90
N ASP A 684 -13.10 40.84 -0.13
CA ASP A 684 -11.72 40.79 0.34
C ASP A 684 -10.75 40.57 -0.82
N VAL A 685 -11.09 39.67 -1.73
CA VAL A 685 -10.30 39.40 -2.92
C VAL A 685 -10.27 40.66 -3.83
N GLU A 686 -11.42 41.28 -4.07
CA GLU A 686 -11.49 42.50 -4.87
C GLU A 686 -10.66 43.65 -4.24
N PHE A 687 -10.74 43.85 -2.92
CA PHE A 687 -9.90 44.78 -2.19
C PHE A 687 -8.41 44.49 -2.42
N THR A 688 -8.03 43.19 -2.29
CA THR A 688 -6.66 42.73 -2.53
C THR A 688 -6.18 43.06 -3.95
N LEU A 689 -7.00 42.77 -4.98
CA LEU A 689 -6.66 43.08 -6.37
C LEU A 689 -6.52 44.60 -6.65
N ARG A 690 -7.24 45.45 -5.92
CA ARG A 690 -7.13 46.91 -6.07
C ARG A 690 -5.91 47.49 -5.36
N HIS A 691 -5.47 46.90 -4.24
CA HIS A 691 -4.54 47.60 -3.35
C HIS A 691 -3.17 46.90 -3.21
N THR A 692 -3.07 45.59 -3.52
CA THR A 692 -1.82 44.87 -3.37
C THR A 692 -1.19 44.52 -4.72
N GLN A 693 0.00 43.92 -4.70
CA GLN A 693 0.65 43.47 -5.94
C GLN A 693 -0.04 42.28 -6.62
N TYR A 694 -0.92 41.56 -5.92
CA TYR A 694 -1.66 40.44 -6.52
C TYR A 694 -2.61 40.89 -7.66
N GLY A 695 -3.06 42.13 -7.66
CA GLY A 695 -3.87 42.70 -8.76
C GLY A 695 -3.08 43.27 -9.90
N LYS A 696 -1.75 43.48 -9.78
CA LYS A 696 -0.93 44.03 -10.85
C LYS A 696 -0.91 43.15 -12.10
N CYS A 697 -0.74 43.80 -13.26
CA CYS A 697 -0.40 43.07 -14.48
C CYS A 697 0.89 42.24 -14.25
N VAL A 698 0.87 40.99 -14.62
CA VAL A 698 1.99 40.08 -14.39
C VAL A 698 3.32 40.56 -15.01
N PHE A 699 3.25 41.38 -16.04
CA PHE A 699 4.41 41.97 -16.70
C PHE A 699 4.85 43.29 -16.07
N LYS A 700 4.12 43.83 -15.09
CA LYS A 700 4.39 45.14 -14.48
C LYS A 700 4.64 45.02 -12.95
N CYS A 701 4.96 43.80 -12.50
CA CYS A 701 5.42 43.60 -11.14
C CYS A 701 6.89 43.98 -10.96
N ASP A 702 7.37 43.99 -9.73
CA ASP A 702 8.75 44.25 -9.35
C ASP A 702 9.61 43.01 -9.16
N ASN A 703 9.18 41.90 -9.76
CA ASN A 703 9.87 40.60 -9.69
C ASN A 703 11.22 40.66 -10.45
N ASP A 704 12.24 40.03 -9.88
CA ASP A 704 13.59 39.91 -10.41
C ASP A 704 14.13 38.50 -10.39
N VAL A 705 13.36 37.53 -9.86
CA VAL A 705 13.74 36.10 -9.83
C VAL A 705 13.64 35.49 -11.21
N VAL A 706 14.48 34.50 -11.47
CA VAL A 706 14.54 33.82 -12.76
C VAL A 706 13.25 33.03 -13.03
N ASP A 707 12.85 32.91 -14.29
CA ASP A 707 11.72 32.09 -14.76
C ASP A 707 12.17 30.75 -15.38
N HIS A 708 13.46 30.57 -15.58
CA HIS A 708 14.12 29.30 -15.91
C HIS A 708 15.58 29.30 -15.44
N GLN A 709 16.07 28.10 -15.07
CA GLN A 709 17.44 27.94 -14.58
C GLN A 709 17.94 26.51 -14.83
N VAL A 710 19.23 26.39 -15.19
CA VAL A 710 19.93 25.11 -15.25
C VAL A 710 21.08 25.12 -14.23
N VAL A 711 21.35 23.96 -13.63
CA VAL A 711 22.45 23.76 -12.68
C VAL A 711 23.14 22.45 -13.01
N ASN A 712 24.48 22.49 -13.18
CA ASN A 712 25.30 21.30 -13.34
C ASN A 712 26.20 21.12 -12.11
N MET A 713 26.30 19.90 -11.63
CA MET A 713 27.04 19.49 -10.43
C MET A 713 28.02 18.38 -10.75
N GLU A 714 29.26 18.47 -10.25
CA GLU A 714 30.25 17.36 -10.23
C GLU A 714 30.48 16.97 -8.77
N PHE A 715 30.46 15.68 -8.46
CA PHE A 715 30.70 15.12 -7.15
C PHE A 715 32.17 14.66 -6.99
N ASP A 716 32.58 14.30 -5.78
CA ASP A 716 33.95 13.92 -5.43
C ASP A 716 34.46 12.68 -6.16
N ASP A 717 33.60 11.75 -6.54
CA ASP A 717 33.91 10.56 -7.35
C ASP A 717 33.79 10.78 -8.87
N LYS A 718 33.55 12.00 -9.32
CA LYS A 718 33.34 12.41 -10.72
C LYS A 718 31.97 12.09 -11.30
N SER A 719 31.06 11.52 -10.53
CA SER A 719 29.66 11.44 -10.94
C SER A 719 29.06 12.84 -11.07
N THR A 720 27.95 12.95 -11.80
CA THR A 720 27.37 14.25 -12.15
C THR A 720 25.87 14.30 -11.92
N ALA A 721 25.35 15.51 -11.71
CA ALA A 721 23.93 15.77 -11.81
C ALA A 721 23.68 17.04 -12.63
N SER A 722 22.62 17.04 -13.42
CA SER A 722 22.08 18.23 -14.06
C SER A 722 20.63 18.46 -13.62
N PHE A 723 20.33 19.71 -13.32
CA PHE A 723 19.02 20.14 -12.88
C PHE A 723 18.51 21.24 -13.81
N THR A 724 17.26 21.17 -14.20
CA THR A 724 16.58 22.21 -14.98
C THR A 724 15.26 22.59 -14.29
N MET A 725 15.14 23.84 -13.89
CA MET A 725 13.87 24.43 -13.47
C MET A 725 13.32 25.27 -14.61
N SER A 726 12.04 25.15 -14.88
CA SER A 726 11.32 26.04 -15.79
C SER A 726 9.89 26.25 -15.33
N CYS A 727 9.38 27.44 -15.49
CA CYS A 727 7.97 27.73 -15.27
C CYS A 727 7.11 27.54 -16.54
N PHE A 728 7.71 27.34 -17.71
CA PHE A 728 7.00 27.21 -19.00
C PHE A 728 6.67 25.76 -19.31
N ASN A 729 5.85 25.15 -18.44
CA ASN A 729 5.45 23.76 -18.54
C ASN A 729 4.11 23.54 -17.82
N TYR A 730 3.63 22.30 -17.89
CA TYR A 730 2.38 21.94 -17.23
C TYR A 730 2.52 21.91 -15.70
N ASN A 731 3.52 21.31 -15.17
CA ASN A 731 3.91 21.13 -13.77
C ASN A 731 4.56 19.75 -13.60
N GLY A 732 5.33 19.58 -12.51
CA GLY A 732 5.80 18.26 -12.09
C GLY A 732 7.30 18.07 -12.12
N ARG A 733 7.74 17.03 -11.39
CA ARG A 733 9.14 16.61 -11.29
C ARG A 733 9.39 15.34 -12.06
N LYS A 734 10.43 15.34 -12.88
CA LYS A 734 10.89 14.17 -13.61
C LYS A 734 12.39 13.99 -13.46
N SER A 735 12.82 12.73 -13.32
CA SER A 735 14.24 12.44 -13.21
C SER A 735 14.60 11.23 -14.03
N ASN A 736 15.87 11.21 -14.46
CA ASN A 736 16.51 10.02 -15.01
C ASN A 736 17.78 9.76 -14.21
N ILE A 737 17.86 8.62 -13.53
CA ILE A 737 19.00 8.21 -12.70
C ILE A 737 19.69 7.05 -13.42
N MET A 738 20.94 7.25 -13.81
CA MET A 738 21.71 6.28 -14.55
C MET A 738 22.85 5.73 -13.69
N GLY A 739 22.82 4.43 -13.48
CA GLY A 739 23.81 3.71 -12.70
C GLY A 739 24.55 2.66 -13.50
N THR A 740 25.46 1.93 -12.87
CA THR A 740 26.30 0.91 -13.53
C THR A 740 25.54 -0.39 -13.80
N LYS A 741 24.39 -0.63 -13.17
CA LYS A 741 23.58 -1.84 -13.35
C LYS A 741 22.20 -1.59 -13.96
N GLY A 742 21.77 -0.34 -14.02
CA GLY A 742 20.44 0.00 -14.54
C GLY A 742 20.24 1.48 -14.71
N GLU A 743 19.07 1.83 -15.25
CA GLU A 743 18.60 3.19 -15.49
C GLU A 743 17.17 3.31 -14.92
N MET A 744 16.90 4.38 -14.16
CA MET A 744 15.62 4.62 -13.51
C MET A 744 15.01 5.93 -14.00
N PHE A 745 13.79 5.87 -14.51
CA PHE A 745 12.98 7.01 -14.91
C PHE A 745 11.92 7.28 -13.85
N LEU A 746 11.79 8.53 -13.45
CA LEU A 746 10.89 8.98 -12.41
C LEU A 746 9.90 9.99 -12.96
N ASP A 747 8.62 9.77 -12.72
CA ASP A 747 7.55 10.76 -12.89
C ASP A 747 6.81 10.92 -11.56
N PHE A 748 7.15 11.96 -10.81
CA PHE A 748 6.62 12.15 -9.46
C PHE A 748 5.10 12.41 -9.44
N GLU A 749 4.59 13.24 -10.35
CA GLU A 749 3.16 13.54 -10.42
C GLU A 749 2.32 12.38 -10.98
N GLY A 750 2.95 11.55 -11.82
CA GLY A 750 2.36 10.30 -12.32
C GLY A 750 2.51 9.12 -11.35
N ASP A 751 3.26 9.31 -10.24
CA ASP A 751 3.62 8.24 -9.29
C ASP A 751 4.25 7.01 -9.97
N GLU A 752 5.12 7.25 -10.96
CA GLU A 752 5.73 6.20 -11.76
C GLU A 752 7.26 6.16 -11.58
N ILE A 753 7.78 5.01 -11.16
CA ILE A 753 9.21 4.66 -11.10
C ILE A 753 9.43 3.52 -12.10
N ARG A 754 10.15 3.77 -13.20
CA ARG A 754 10.46 2.75 -14.19
C ARG A 754 11.95 2.47 -14.16
N ILE A 755 12.32 1.20 -14.08
CA ILE A 755 13.71 0.76 -14.00
C ILE A 755 14.01 -0.15 -15.19
N PHE A 756 15.06 0.17 -15.93
CA PHE A 756 15.62 -0.74 -16.92
C PHE A 756 16.85 -1.43 -16.33
N HIS A 757 16.73 -2.73 -16.09
CA HIS A 757 17.82 -3.56 -15.58
C HIS A 757 18.73 -3.97 -16.73
N PHE A 758 20.06 -3.70 -16.62
CA PHE A 758 21.02 -4.06 -17.67
C PHE A 758 21.25 -5.57 -17.73
N GLU A 759 21.26 -6.23 -16.57
CA GLU A 759 21.25 -7.68 -16.48
C GLU A 759 19.86 -8.22 -16.88
N GLY A 760 19.82 -9.12 -17.84
CA GLY A 760 18.58 -9.67 -18.36
C GLY A 760 17.80 -8.73 -19.31
N ARG A 761 18.10 -7.44 -19.37
CA ARG A 761 17.50 -6.42 -20.25
C ARG A 761 15.98 -6.35 -20.18
N TRP A 762 15.44 -6.13 -18.99
CA TRP A 762 14.00 -6.05 -18.73
C TRP A 762 13.63 -4.75 -18.01
N TRP A 763 12.34 -4.41 -18.08
CA TRP A 763 11.76 -3.24 -17.42
C TRP A 763 11.00 -3.63 -16.18
N GLU A 764 11.14 -2.85 -15.14
CA GLU A 764 10.34 -2.86 -13.94
C GLU A 764 9.61 -1.52 -13.81
N THR A 765 8.34 -1.55 -13.39
CA THR A 765 7.59 -0.34 -13.09
C THR A 765 7.01 -0.44 -11.68
N ILE A 766 7.19 0.59 -10.88
CA ILE A 766 6.75 0.67 -9.49
C ILE A 766 5.92 1.94 -9.35
N HIS A 767 4.78 1.82 -8.68
CA HIS A 767 3.97 2.93 -8.21
C HIS A 767 3.88 2.86 -6.70
N THR A 768 4.02 4.00 -6.04
CA THR A 768 4.07 4.04 -4.59
C THR A 768 2.69 4.20 -3.96
N ASN A 769 1.65 4.41 -4.80
CA ASN A 769 0.29 4.73 -4.38
C ASN A 769 0.22 5.85 -3.33
N GLY A 770 1.23 6.71 -3.36
CA GLY A 770 1.40 7.84 -2.44
C GLY A 770 0.33 8.91 -2.56
N ARG A 771 -0.64 8.76 -3.46
CA ARG A 771 -1.96 9.38 -3.33
C ARG A 771 -2.67 8.67 -2.19
N VAL A 772 -2.25 8.98 -1.01
CA VAL A 772 -3.03 8.65 0.16
C VAL A 772 -4.41 9.23 -0.11
N ASP A 773 -5.41 8.34 -0.12
CA ASP A 773 -6.81 8.61 0.05
C ASP A 773 -7.06 10.05 0.50
N GLY A 774 -7.99 10.78 -0.14
CA GLY A 774 -8.29 12.19 0.13
C GLY A 774 -8.57 12.58 1.59
N THR A 775 -8.13 11.79 2.53
CA THR A 775 -8.17 11.97 3.98
C THR A 775 -6.85 12.44 4.59
N LEU A 776 -5.72 12.44 3.86
CA LEU A 776 -4.51 13.07 4.37
C LEU A 776 -4.50 14.56 4.00
N VAL A 777 -4.70 15.37 5.02
CA VAL A 777 -4.45 16.80 5.00
C VAL A 777 -2.94 17.01 4.79
N GLY A 778 -2.57 17.54 3.62
CA GLY A 778 -1.17 17.90 3.33
C GLY A 778 -0.77 17.68 1.88
N GLY A 779 -0.13 18.67 1.29
CA GLY A 779 0.40 18.64 -0.07
C GLY A 779 1.71 17.83 -0.21
N HIS A 780 2.41 18.07 -1.32
CA HIS A 780 3.70 17.47 -1.64
C HIS A 780 3.71 15.94 -1.71
N GLY A 781 2.64 15.32 -2.25
CA GLY A 781 2.61 13.88 -2.47
C GLY A 781 2.83 13.02 -1.21
N GLY A 782 2.28 13.44 -0.05
CA GLY A 782 2.43 12.75 1.23
C GLY A 782 3.69 13.13 2.03
N GLY A 783 4.50 14.07 1.55
CA GLY A 783 5.72 14.50 2.25
C GLY A 783 5.45 15.26 3.56
N ASP A 784 4.35 15.99 3.64
CA ASP A 784 4.00 16.75 4.85
C ASP A 784 3.66 15.81 6.03
N PRO A 785 2.76 14.83 5.92
CA PRO A 785 2.60 13.84 6.98
C PRO A 785 3.85 12.97 7.19
N GLY A 786 4.61 12.69 6.13
CA GLY A 786 5.87 11.95 6.22
C GLY A 786 6.87 12.62 7.15
N ILE A 787 7.11 13.94 6.99
CA ILE A 787 8.06 14.65 7.83
C ILE A 787 7.59 14.81 9.28
N VAL A 788 6.28 14.98 9.53
CA VAL A 788 5.74 15.05 10.90
C VAL A 788 5.95 13.72 11.63
N ASN A 789 5.74 12.58 10.97
CA ASN A 789 6.04 11.28 11.54
C ASN A 789 7.55 11.09 11.74
N ALA A 790 8.38 11.48 10.78
CA ALA A 790 9.83 11.41 10.90
C ALA A 790 10.37 12.31 12.03
N LEU A 791 9.74 13.47 12.27
CA LEU A 791 10.06 14.31 13.43
C LEU A 791 9.83 13.54 14.74
N TYR A 792 8.72 12.82 14.86
CA TYR A 792 8.45 12.00 16.04
C TYR A 792 9.52 10.91 16.24
N ASP A 793 9.85 10.18 15.17
CA ASP A 793 10.88 9.14 15.18
C ASP A 793 12.25 9.72 15.58
N TYR A 794 12.59 10.89 15.05
CA TYR A 794 13.82 11.60 15.43
C TYR A 794 13.77 12.06 16.89
N MET A 795 12.65 12.59 17.36
CA MET A 795 12.48 13.06 18.74
C MET A 795 12.57 11.90 19.76
N THR A 796 12.05 10.74 19.43
CA THR A 796 12.11 9.54 20.28
C THR A 796 13.48 8.83 20.20
N GLY A 797 14.27 9.11 19.18
CA GLY A 797 15.54 8.42 18.92
C GLY A 797 15.36 7.08 18.18
N ALA A 798 14.17 6.82 17.64
CA ALA A 798 13.89 5.65 16.81
C ALA A 798 14.63 5.69 15.46
N LYS A 799 14.90 6.90 14.95
CA LYS A 799 15.75 7.14 13.78
C LYS A 799 16.77 8.22 14.08
N THR A 800 17.95 8.12 13.49
CA THR A 800 18.92 9.23 13.45
C THR A 800 18.51 10.21 12.35
N ALA A 801 18.84 11.50 12.53
CA ALA A 801 18.73 12.45 11.43
C ALA A 801 19.82 12.11 10.40
N ASP A 802 19.43 11.85 9.18
CA ASP A 802 20.33 11.76 8.03
C ASP A 802 20.68 13.16 7.51
#